data_c2d060d4404710130d16851a5153cd76
#
_entry.id   c2d060d4404710130d16851a5153cd76
#
_cell.length_a   1.000
_cell.length_b   1.000
_cell.length_c   1.000
_cell.angle_alpha   90.00
_cell.angle_beta   90.00
_cell.angle_gamma   90.00
#
_symmetry.space_group_name_H-M   'P 1'
#
loop_
_entity.id
_entity.type
_entity.pdbx_description
1 polymer ?
#
loop_
_entity_poly.entity_id
_entity_poly.type
_entity_poly.pdbx_seq_one_letter_code
_entity_poly.pdbx_strand_id
1 'polypeptide(L)'
;MRRTIIFLVTGLAVLAGACTAGSTSATTAIGREQNRTVTGVQAFAASTLQPFDSCNDFLRYVKKHAIERVGPYGLDGYGGYGDMWRDAPESMVSMDMAGATTTVAAGTATQGIEYSGTNVQVAGVDEPDVVKTDGERIFVVAQSRLFWIDTSGTPEIVASIPLDGWGQQIFLAGDSLLVMTSGGGYGPVPMMMDVAGDAIGPGYQTQRVVLTKVDISDPGSMEAVSTLMLDGSVLSSRMTGDTIRVVVRSGPNGFDWVYPEGNGIRAERKATEANKKLIEESTLENWVPWYVLSSHQTLVTSDGPVLGCDQVGHPDEFSGLSMLSVLSIDLEGDLEPGNSIGLMAEGETIYASSNNLYVATSPWMSWPAAKWEEGSVANQTLTTQIHMFDITDPDTATYVASGEVEGVLHSQWAMDEYKDVLRVVVTGENPWWGSSDVPVSAVVTLERRGDELVQIGFVDGLGKNERVYAVRFIQDKGYVVTFRQVDPLYVVDLSDPTNPQVKGELKINGYSAYLHPIGENLLLGIGQDATSEGRIEGTQISVFDVSDPSDPRRLSRLTFEDANSQAEWDHHAFLWWAPEGIAVLPLQRWSWDERSDKGESFSGAVVVTATPNRVKQVGEIKHPSVGSSECEGCEEWNAPINRSMVIGGTLFTFSEMGVLASNLETLDDIAWIPYS
;
A
#
# COMPACT_ATOMS: atom_id res chain seq x y z
N MET A 1 11.85 -60.00 -9.22
CA MET A 1 13.23 -60.56 -9.08
C MET A 1 13.97 -59.67 -8.07
N ARG A 2 14.31 -60.28 -6.96
CA ARG A 2 15.05 -59.66 -5.83
C ARG A 2 16.50 -59.34 -6.25
N ARG A 3 17.06 -58.25 -5.75
CA ARG A 3 18.48 -58.20 -5.35
C ARG A 3 18.67 -57.15 -4.23
N THR A 4 18.82 -57.70 -3.04
CA THR A 4 19.36 -57.13 -1.81
C THR A 4 20.87 -56.97 -1.95
N ILE A 5 21.46 -55.88 -1.54
CA ILE A 5 22.90 -55.79 -1.27
C ILE A 5 23.07 -55.18 0.13
N ILE A 6 23.65 -56.01 0.98
CA ILE A 6 24.16 -55.72 2.33
C ILE A 6 25.62 -55.25 2.19
N PHE A 7 26.05 -54.21 2.89
CA PHE A 7 27.46 -53.97 3.17
C PHE A 7 27.72 -53.78 4.66
N LEU A 8 28.79 -54.47 5.05
CA LEU A 8 29.28 -54.76 6.38
C LEU A 8 29.93 -53.58 7.09
N VAL A 9 29.79 -53.61 8.39
CA VAL A 9 30.58 -52.90 9.44
C VAL A 9 31.97 -53.51 9.55
N THR A 10 33.01 -52.67 9.67
CA THR A 10 34.27 -53.04 10.28
C THR A 10 34.75 -51.95 11.20
N GLY A 11 34.75 -52.24 12.47
CA GLY A 11 35.41 -51.46 13.52
C GLY A 11 36.88 -51.81 13.62
N LEU A 12 37.68 -50.85 14.12
CA LEU A 12 39.00 -51.12 14.70
C LEU A 12 39.21 -50.21 15.91
N ALA A 13 39.39 -50.83 17.04
CA ALA A 13 39.87 -50.24 18.29
C ALA A 13 41.37 -50.50 18.43
N VAL A 14 42.02 -49.83 19.41
CA VAL A 14 43.33 -50.07 20.01
C VAL A 14 44.25 -48.83 19.85
N LEU A 15 44.91 -48.22 20.82
CA LEU A 15 45.43 -48.59 22.15
C LEU A 15 45.80 -47.31 22.94
N ALA A 16 45.82 -47.46 24.24
CA ALA A 16 46.26 -46.48 25.21
C ALA A 16 47.80 -46.32 25.27
N GLY A 17 48.25 -45.12 25.58
CA GLY A 17 49.63 -44.84 26.00
C GLY A 17 49.66 -43.69 26.96
N ALA A 18 49.89 -43.95 28.23
CA ALA A 18 50.09 -42.96 29.27
C ALA A 18 51.58 -42.57 29.37
N CYS A 19 51.87 -41.26 29.53
CA CYS A 19 53.04 -40.76 30.26
C CYS A 19 52.84 -39.30 30.69
N THR A 20 52.73 -39.14 31.94
CA THR A 20 53.17 -38.16 32.94
C THR A 20 53.51 -36.71 32.60
N ALA A 21 52.80 -35.84 33.32
CA ALA A 21 53.25 -34.69 34.13
C ALA A 21 53.86 -33.48 33.40
N GLY A 22 53.09 -32.39 33.42
CA GLY A 22 53.55 -31.02 33.21
C GLY A 22 52.40 -30.06 33.49
N SER A 23 52.33 -29.56 34.73
CA SER A 23 51.32 -28.57 35.14
C SER A 23 51.54 -27.22 34.46
N THR A 24 50.65 -26.87 33.59
CA THR A 24 50.38 -25.48 33.23
C THR A 24 48.87 -25.30 33.13
N SER A 25 48.37 -24.40 33.95
CA SER A 25 46.96 -24.02 34.02
C SER A 25 46.49 -23.48 32.67
N ALA A 26 45.82 -24.29 31.88
CA ALA A 26 45.03 -23.84 30.75
C ALA A 26 43.62 -23.53 31.26
N THR A 27 43.35 -22.27 31.43
CA THR A 27 41.99 -21.74 31.64
C THR A 27 41.16 -22.15 30.46
N THR A 28 40.24 -23.06 30.66
CA THR A 28 39.21 -23.45 29.68
C THR A 28 38.36 -22.21 29.44
N ALA A 29 38.53 -21.59 28.27
CA ALA A 29 37.59 -20.62 27.75
C ALA A 29 36.31 -21.40 27.42
N ILE A 30 35.37 -21.41 28.35
CA ILE A 30 33.97 -21.70 28.09
C ILE A 30 33.53 -20.63 27.11
N GLY A 31 33.12 -21.05 25.92
CA GLY A 31 32.50 -20.19 24.93
C GLY A 31 31.39 -19.40 25.62
N ARG A 32 31.63 -18.14 25.84
CA ARG A 32 30.56 -17.18 26.06
C ARG A 32 29.76 -17.19 24.78
N GLU A 33 28.58 -17.79 24.80
CA GLU A 33 27.46 -17.26 24.01
C GLU A 33 27.48 -15.75 24.29
N GLN A 34 27.92 -14.99 23.34
CA GLN A 34 27.66 -13.57 23.32
C GLN A 34 26.13 -13.46 23.21
N ASN A 35 25.48 -13.32 24.37
CA ASN A 35 24.24 -12.59 24.44
C ASN A 35 24.56 -11.23 23.83
N ARG A 36 24.30 -11.10 22.50
CA ARG A 36 24.06 -9.80 21.90
C ARG A 36 22.79 -9.32 22.57
N THR A 37 22.92 -8.62 23.69
CA THR A 37 21.96 -7.59 24.03
C THR A 37 21.92 -6.72 22.80
N VAL A 38 20.77 -6.72 22.08
CA VAL A 38 20.40 -5.68 21.14
C VAL A 38 20.46 -4.42 22.01
N THR A 39 21.59 -3.74 21.96
CA THR A 39 21.72 -2.40 22.53
C THR A 39 20.71 -1.59 21.75
N GLY A 40 19.76 -1.02 22.46
CA GLY A 40 18.58 -0.35 21.92
C GLY A 40 18.87 0.39 20.64
N VAL A 41 17.97 0.26 19.69
CA VAL A 41 17.99 0.92 18.39
C VAL A 41 18.47 2.34 18.61
N GLN A 42 19.69 2.66 18.13
CA GLN A 42 20.17 4.03 18.18
C GLN A 42 19.42 4.80 17.11
N ALA A 43 18.70 5.84 17.52
CA ALA A 43 18.26 6.86 16.58
C ALA A 43 19.53 7.48 15.96
N PHE A 44 19.77 7.19 14.70
CA PHE A 44 20.80 7.88 13.95
C PHE A 44 20.33 9.32 13.74
N ALA A 45 21.27 10.27 13.67
CA ALA A 45 20.97 11.63 13.29
C ALA A 45 20.24 11.58 11.94
N ALA A 46 19.03 12.13 11.91
CA ALA A 46 18.19 12.06 10.72
C ALA A 46 18.91 12.75 9.56
N SER A 47 18.88 12.09 8.41
CA SER A 47 19.22 12.71 7.15
C SER A 47 18.18 13.77 6.84
N THR A 48 18.46 15.04 7.16
CA THR A 48 17.57 16.15 6.82
C THR A 48 17.53 16.32 5.30
N LEU A 49 16.39 16.78 4.77
CA LEU A 49 16.31 17.08 3.35
C LEU A 49 17.13 18.32 3.03
N GLN A 50 18.05 18.18 2.10
CA GLN A 50 18.85 19.26 1.58
C GLN A 50 18.18 19.82 0.31
N PRO A 51 17.81 21.11 0.27
CA PRO A 51 17.29 21.71 -0.95
C PRO A 51 18.42 21.88 -1.97
N PHE A 52 18.10 21.90 -3.25
CA PHE A 52 19.05 22.27 -4.29
C PHE A 52 19.14 23.79 -4.39
N ASP A 53 20.38 24.32 -4.40
CA ASP A 53 20.61 25.77 -4.55
C ASP A 53 20.25 26.28 -5.96
N SER A 54 20.24 25.41 -6.95
CA SER A 54 19.96 25.76 -8.35
C SER A 54 19.62 24.52 -9.19
N CYS A 55 18.98 24.73 -10.34
CA CYS A 55 18.77 23.66 -11.31
C CYS A 55 20.09 23.04 -11.84
N ASN A 56 21.20 23.78 -11.83
CA ASN A 56 22.50 23.22 -12.17
C ASN A 56 23.02 22.28 -11.10
N ASP A 57 22.75 22.54 -9.83
CA ASP A 57 23.12 21.66 -8.72
C ASP A 57 22.28 20.39 -8.75
N PHE A 58 20.98 20.53 -8.94
CA PHE A 58 20.08 19.40 -9.17
C PHE A 58 20.58 18.52 -10.33
N LEU A 59 20.82 19.10 -11.50
CA LEU A 59 21.25 18.35 -12.69
C LEU A 59 22.63 17.68 -12.48
N ARG A 60 23.53 18.32 -11.75
CA ARG A 60 24.82 17.73 -11.39
C ARG A 60 24.66 16.52 -10.47
N TYR A 61 23.77 16.63 -9.47
CA TYR A 61 23.46 15.56 -8.54
C TYR A 61 22.91 14.33 -9.27
N VAL A 62 21.82 14.49 -10.04
CA VAL A 62 21.18 13.36 -10.74
C VAL A 62 22.11 12.72 -11.76
N LYS A 63 22.85 13.49 -12.55
CA LYS A 63 23.82 12.96 -13.51
C LYS A 63 24.94 12.18 -12.83
N LYS A 64 25.52 12.69 -11.75
CA LYS A 64 26.55 12.00 -10.98
C LYS A 64 26.07 10.62 -10.54
N HIS A 65 24.94 10.56 -9.86
CA HIS A 65 24.42 9.32 -9.31
C HIS A 65 23.91 8.36 -10.39
N ALA A 66 23.38 8.86 -11.48
CA ALA A 66 22.96 8.05 -12.62
C ALA A 66 24.15 7.43 -13.38
N ILE A 67 25.23 8.19 -13.62
CA ILE A 67 26.45 7.68 -14.27
C ILE A 67 27.11 6.55 -13.46
N GLU A 68 27.07 6.64 -12.14
CA GLU A 68 27.60 5.61 -11.24
C GLU A 68 26.81 4.29 -11.32
N ARG A 69 25.54 4.33 -11.74
CA ARG A 69 24.58 3.22 -11.67
C ARG A 69 24.11 2.70 -13.03
N VAL A 70 24.28 3.48 -14.10
CA VAL A 70 23.83 3.07 -15.43
C VAL A 70 24.57 1.84 -15.93
N GLY A 71 23.80 0.88 -16.40
CA GLY A 71 24.25 -0.38 -16.95
C GLY A 71 24.08 -0.49 -18.47
N PRO A 72 24.30 -1.70 -18.99
CA PRO A 72 24.14 -1.99 -20.43
C PRO A 72 22.67 -1.93 -20.90
N TYR A 73 21.74 -1.92 -19.98
CA TYR A 73 20.28 -1.92 -20.25
C TYR A 73 19.61 -0.62 -19.78
N GLY A 74 20.36 0.40 -19.42
CA GLY A 74 19.89 1.66 -18.88
C GLY A 74 20.15 1.78 -17.38
N LEU A 75 19.32 2.56 -16.68
CA LEU A 75 19.36 2.67 -15.23
C LEU A 75 18.66 1.46 -14.60
N ASP A 76 19.43 0.61 -13.90
CA ASP A 76 18.90 -0.55 -13.20
C ASP A 76 17.90 -0.09 -12.12
N GLY A 77 16.73 -0.73 -12.07
CA GLY A 77 15.66 -0.45 -11.12
C GLY A 77 14.49 0.39 -11.67
N TYR A 78 14.64 1.07 -12.79
CA TYR A 78 13.57 1.89 -13.39
C TYR A 78 12.73 1.18 -14.46
N GLY A 79 13.03 -0.06 -14.79
CA GLY A 79 12.30 -0.83 -15.80
C GLY A 79 12.06 -2.30 -15.47
N GLY A 80 12.45 -2.76 -14.29
CA GLY A 80 12.66 -4.18 -14.07
C GLY A 80 12.02 -4.83 -12.85
N TYR A 81 10.99 -4.28 -12.23
CA TYR A 81 10.20 -5.10 -11.29
C TYR A 81 9.49 -6.28 -11.97
N GLY A 82 9.33 -6.26 -13.29
CA GLY A 82 8.70 -7.33 -14.06
C GLY A 82 9.54 -8.61 -14.24
N ASP A 83 10.86 -8.56 -14.17
CA ASP A 83 11.71 -9.72 -14.45
C ASP A 83 12.17 -10.48 -13.19
N MET A 84 12.17 -9.87 -12.02
CA MET A 84 12.52 -10.57 -10.76
C MET A 84 11.39 -11.48 -10.24
N TRP A 85 10.15 -11.26 -10.68
CA TRP A 85 8.99 -12.05 -10.25
C TRP A 85 8.68 -13.23 -11.17
N ARG A 86 9.42 -13.41 -12.25
CA ARG A 86 9.19 -14.50 -13.20
C ARG A 86 9.51 -15.90 -12.66
N ASP A 87 10.36 -15.99 -11.64
CA ASP A 87 10.77 -17.23 -10.98
C ASP A 87 10.40 -17.28 -9.48
N ALA A 88 9.64 -16.30 -8.98
CA ALA A 88 9.13 -16.32 -7.61
C ALA A 88 7.94 -17.29 -7.51
N PRO A 89 7.84 -18.09 -6.43
CA PRO A 89 6.66 -18.95 -6.22
C PRO A 89 5.39 -18.10 -6.17
N GLU A 90 4.31 -18.59 -6.77
CA GLU A 90 3.00 -17.89 -6.84
C GLU A 90 2.46 -17.35 -5.50
N SER A 91 3.03 -17.79 -4.38
CA SER A 91 2.69 -17.30 -3.03
C SER A 91 3.27 -15.92 -2.66
N MET A 92 4.17 -15.33 -3.48
CA MET A 92 4.75 -13.99 -3.23
C MET A 92 4.11 -12.87 -4.05
N VAL A 93 3.31 -13.18 -5.06
CA VAL A 93 2.70 -12.17 -5.95
C VAL A 93 1.53 -11.42 -5.31
N SER A 94 1.05 -11.86 -4.14
CA SER A 94 -0.06 -11.23 -3.41
C SER A 94 0.34 -10.25 -2.31
N MET A 95 1.63 -9.88 -2.20
CA MET A 95 2.13 -9.08 -1.07
C MET A 95 2.10 -7.55 -1.26
N ASP A 96 1.83 -7.04 -2.47
CA ASP A 96 1.99 -5.61 -2.75
C ASP A 96 0.73 -4.74 -2.58
N MET A 97 -0.36 -5.27 -1.99
CA MET A 97 -1.61 -4.51 -1.86
C MET A 97 -2.28 -4.68 -0.49
N ALA A 98 -1.52 -4.94 0.56
CA ALA A 98 -2.11 -5.02 1.89
C ALA A 98 -2.11 -3.65 2.56
N GLY A 99 -3.19 -2.94 2.44
CA GLY A 99 -3.51 -1.76 3.23
C GLY A 99 -4.35 -2.13 4.44
N ALA A 100 -4.37 -1.37 5.46
CA ALA A 100 -5.41 -0.58 5.89
C ALA A 100 -6.07 -0.62 7.22
N THR A 101 -6.31 0.35 8.02
CA THR A 101 -7.59 0.47 8.75
C THR A 101 -7.89 1.72 9.55
N THR A 102 -9.12 1.93 9.77
CA THR A 102 -9.91 3.09 10.10
C THR A 102 -10.20 3.29 11.57
N THR A 103 -10.42 4.55 11.94
CA THR A 103 -11.44 4.93 12.91
C THR A 103 -12.76 5.12 12.16
N VAL A 104 -13.85 4.56 12.71
CA VAL A 104 -15.19 4.76 12.18
C VAL A 104 -15.46 6.25 12.09
N ALA A 105 -15.49 6.81 10.88
CA ALA A 105 -16.34 7.96 10.66
C ALA A 105 -17.76 7.43 10.87
N ALA A 106 -18.36 7.70 12.04
CA ALA A 106 -19.79 7.55 12.23
C ALA A 106 -20.42 8.35 11.08
N GLY A 107 -21.33 7.71 10.32
CA GLY A 107 -21.92 8.29 9.15
C GLY A 107 -22.27 9.74 9.34
N THR A 108 -21.82 10.59 8.44
CA THR A 108 -22.20 12.01 8.44
C THR A 108 -23.68 12.06 8.08
N ALA A 109 -24.51 12.61 8.96
CA ALA A 109 -25.93 12.82 8.66
C ALA A 109 -26.05 14.10 7.84
N THR A 110 -26.30 13.96 6.54
CA THR A 110 -26.71 15.07 5.69
C THR A 110 -28.24 15.06 5.63
N GLN A 111 -28.89 16.17 5.98
CA GLN A 111 -30.35 16.32 5.98
C GLN A 111 -31.15 15.26 6.77
N GLY A 112 -30.52 14.56 7.72
CA GLY A 112 -31.19 13.54 8.56
C GLY A 112 -31.20 12.14 7.97
N ILE A 113 -30.47 11.89 6.89
CA ILE A 113 -30.23 10.55 6.34
C ILE A 113 -28.87 10.07 6.86
N GLU A 114 -28.87 8.91 7.53
CA GLU A 114 -27.61 8.26 7.92
C GLU A 114 -27.05 7.46 6.74
N TYR A 115 -25.77 7.62 6.47
CA TYR A 115 -25.06 6.85 5.43
C TYR A 115 -23.64 6.47 5.87
N SER A 116 -23.10 5.43 5.26
CA SER A 116 -21.73 5.02 5.47
C SER A 116 -20.80 5.79 4.53
N GLY A 117 -19.78 6.44 5.08
CA GLY A 117 -18.67 7.01 4.28
C GLY A 117 -17.68 5.94 3.84
N THR A 118 -16.65 6.36 3.11
CA THR A 118 -15.48 5.54 2.80
C THR A 118 -14.81 5.09 4.09
N ASN A 119 -14.39 3.84 4.11
CA ASN A 119 -13.61 3.29 5.22
C ASN A 119 -12.16 3.84 5.13
N VAL A 120 -11.79 4.80 5.98
CA VAL A 120 -10.52 5.54 5.91
C VAL A 120 -9.61 5.27 7.12
N GLN A 121 -8.31 5.44 7.02
CA GLN A 121 -7.36 5.20 8.12
C GLN A 121 -7.51 6.20 9.27
N VAL A 122 -7.64 7.45 8.96
CA VAL A 122 -7.70 8.55 9.93
C VAL A 122 -9.02 9.29 9.76
N ALA A 123 -9.77 9.46 10.84
CA ALA A 123 -11.02 10.22 10.80
C ALA A 123 -10.75 11.67 10.38
N GLY A 124 -11.50 12.15 9.38
CA GLY A 124 -11.34 13.50 8.83
C GLY A 124 -10.23 13.64 7.77
N VAL A 125 -9.56 12.53 7.44
CA VAL A 125 -8.65 12.44 6.28
C VAL A 125 -9.27 11.45 5.30
N ASP A 126 -9.90 11.94 4.25
CA ASP A 126 -10.55 11.06 3.26
C ASP A 126 -9.51 10.40 2.34
N GLU A 127 -9.84 9.19 1.91
CA GLU A 127 -9.05 8.38 0.98
C GLU A 127 -9.83 8.20 -0.32
N PRO A 128 -9.16 8.13 -1.47
CA PRO A 128 -9.85 7.92 -2.74
C PRO A 128 -10.43 6.51 -2.81
N ASP A 129 -11.58 6.36 -3.46
CA ASP A 129 -12.17 5.05 -3.67
C ASP A 129 -12.84 5.00 -5.05
N VAL A 130 -13.26 3.82 -5.48
CA VAL A 130 -14.04 3.63 -6.71
C VAL A 130 -15.49 4.07 -6.58
N VAL A 131 -15.97 4.26 -5.34
CA VAL A 131 -17.33 4.69 -5.01
C VAL A 131 -17.30 5.78 -3.95
N LYS A 132 -18.08 6.85 -4.15
CA LYS A 132 -18.28 7.93 -3.18
C LYS A 132 -19.76 8.29 -3.08
N THR A 133 -20.17 8.77 -1.91
CA THR A 133 -21.53 9.27 -1.66
C THR A 133 -21.54 10.43 -0.67
N ASP A 134 -22.52 11.29 -0.80
CA ASP A 134 -22.88 12.31 0.18
C ASP A 134 -24.18 11.97 0.94
N GLY A 135 -24.72 10.76 0.74
CA GLY A 135 -25.97 10.28 1.34
C GLY A 135 -27.20 10.46 0.46
N GLU A 136 -27.13 11.25 -0.61
CA GLU A 136 -28.21 11.48 -1.59
C GLU A 136 -27.80 11.01 -2.99
N ARG A 137 -26.52 11.15 -3.33
CA ARG A 137 -25.94 10.82 -4.63
C ARG A 137 -24.89 9.72 -4.46
N ILE A 138 -24.83 8.78 -5.37
CA ILE A 138 -23.73 7.81 -5.46
C ILE A 138 -22.98 8.06 -6.75
N PHE A 139 -21.68 8.19 -6.65
CA PHE A 139 -20.76 8.27 -7.78
C PHE A 139 -19.88 7.03 -7.80
N VAL A 140 -19.83 6.35 -8.94
CA VAL A 140 -19.06 5.12 -9.09
C VAL A 140 -18.28 5.12 -10.38
N VAL A 141 -17.02 4.68 -10.32
CA VAL A 141 -16.17 4.46 -11.48
C VAL A 141 -16.10 2.97 -11.80
N ALA A 142 -16.55 2.62 -12.97
CA ALA A 142 -16.52 1.26 -13.50
C ALA A 142 -16.45 1.30 -15.03
N GLN A 143 -15.91 0.27 -15.68
CA GLN A 143 -15.89 0.12 -17.14
C GLN A 143 -15.38 1.37 -17.90
N SER A 144 -14.36 2.05 -17.35
CA SER A 144 -13.83 3.32 -17.89
C SER A 144 -14.88 4.42 -18.02
N ARG A 145 -15.83 4.47 -17.09
CA ARG A 145 -16.85 5.51 -17.00
C ARG A 145 -17.07 5.93 -15.55
N LEU A 146 -17.47 7.18 -15.37
CA LEU A 146 -18.05 7.68 -14.13
C LEU A 146 -19.57 7.64 -14.28
N PHE A 147 -20.25 7.06 -13.29
CA PHE A 147 -21.71 7.00 -13.23
C PHE A 147 -22.21 7.80 -12.02
N TRP A 148 -23.32 8.49 -12.20
CA TRP A 148 -24.11 9.10 -11.12
C TRP A 148 -25.40 8.31 -10.96
N ILE A 149 -25.63 7.81 -9.76
CA ILE A 149 -26.85 7.09 -9.36
C ILE A 149 -27.62 7.97 -8.38
N ASP A 150 -28.85 8.29 -8.72
CA ASP A 150 -29.80 8.94 -7.82
C ASP A 150 -30.43 7.91 -6.87
N THR A 151 -30.48 8.23 -5.59
CA THR A 151 -31.04 7.36 -4.54
C THR A 151 -32.30 7.90 -3.91
N SER A 152 -32.82 9.03 -4.40
CA SER A 152 -34.01 9.69 -3.86
C SER A 152 -35.33 8.91 -4.04
N GLY A 153 -35.33 7.95 -4.97
CA GLY A 153 -36.47 7.06 -5.27
C GLY A 153 -36.03 5.61 -5.42
N THR A 154 -36.55 4.91 -6.43
CA THR A 154 -35.92 3.65 -6.86
C THR A 154 -34.58 4.01 -7.51
N PRO A 155 -33.46 3.46 -7.00
CA PRO A 155 -32.16 3.85 -7.50
C PRO A 155 -31.98 3.63 -9.00
N GLU A 156 -31.49 4.65 -9.72
CA GLU A 156 -31.27 4.60 -11.17
C GLU A 156 -30.05 5.45 -11.60
N ILE A 157 -29.41 5.06 -12.70
CA ILE A 157 -28.34 5.87 -13.31
C ILE A 157 -28.98 7.06 -14.00
N VAL A 158 -28.64 8.27 -13.56
CA VAL A 158 -29.15 9.52 -14.14
C VAL A 158 -28.16 10.16 -15.11
N ALA A 159 -26.87 9.93 -14.96
CA ALA A 159 -25.83 10.43 -15.85
C ALA A 159 -24.62 9.50 -15.91
N SER A 160 -23.86 9.56 -17.01
CA SER A 160 -22.53 8.94 -17.07
C SER A 160 -21.63 9.64 -18.09
N ILE A 161 -20.35 9.73 -17.79
CA ILE A 161 -19.31 10.25 -18.69
C ILE A 161 -18.19 9.23 -18.88
N PRO A 162 -17.57 9.15 -20.07
CA PRO A 162 -16.41 8.32 -20.30
C PRO A 162 -15.19 8.89 -19.57
N LEU A 163 -14.29 8.02 -19.16
CA LEU A 163 -13.00 8.36 -18.53
C LEU A 163 -11.86 7.77 -19.33
N ASP A 164 -10.78 8.52 -19.45
CA ASP A 164 -9.54 8.04 -20.04
C ASP A 164 -8.69 7.28 -18.99
N GLY A 165 -8.04 6.18 -19.39
CA GLY A 165 -7.12 5.42 -18.53
C GLY A 165 -7.79 4.30 -17.72
N TRP A 166 -7.03 3.76 -16.78
CA TRP A 166 -7.42 2.64 -15.88
C TRP A 166 -7.06 2.95 -14.43
N GLY A 167 -7.45 2.08 -13.49
CA GLY A 167 -7.15 2.27 -12.07
C GLY A 167 -7.85 3.50 -11.49
N GLN A 168 -9.13 3.62 -11.79
CA GLN A 168 -9.93 4.81 -11.51
C GLN A 168 -10.29 4.91 -10.03
N GLN A 169 -10.09 6.08 -9.45
CA GLN A 169 -10.46 6.42 -8.08
C GLN A 169 -11.02 7.85 -8.06
N ILE A 170 -11.90 8.15 -7.10
CA ILE A 170 -12.55 9.45 -6.99
C ILE A 170 -12.49 10.02 -5.57
N PHE A 171 -12.42 11.36 -5.50
CA PHE A 171 -12.78 12.16 -4.34
C PHE A 171 -14.04 12.96 -4.64
N LEU A 172 -14.83 13.22 -3.59
CA LEU A 172 -16.06 14.01 -3.66
C LEU A 172 -16.00 15.13 -2.62
N ALA A 173 -16.19 16.38 -3.06
CA ALA A 173 -16.38 17.52 -2.18
C ALA A 173 -17.43 18.47 -2.81
N GLY A 174 -18.49 18.75 -2.07
CA GLY A 174 -19.59 19.62 -2.54
C GLY A 174 -20.14 19.19 -3.89
N ASP A 175 -20.03 20.08 -4.87
CA ASP A 175 -20.50 19.85 -6.26
C ASP A 175 -19.34 19.54 -7.22
N SER A 176 -18.23 19.04 -6.71
CA SER A 176 -17.04 18.67 -7.49
C SER A 176 -16.56 17.26 -7.20
N LEU A 177 -16.13 16.56 -8.25
CA LEU A 177 -15.38 15.32 -8.15
C LEU A 177 -13.98 15.50 -8.72
N LEU A 178 -12.98 14.88 -8.10
CA LEU A 178 -11.69 14.62 -8.72
C LEU A 178 -11.62 13.15 -9.08
N VAL A 179 -11.54 12.85 -10.36
CA VAL A 179 -11.31 11.49 -10.86
C VAL A 179 -9.83 11.33 -11.17
N MET A 180 -9.21 10.32 -10.56
CA MET A 180 -7.81 9.96 -10.78
C MET A 180 -7.75 8.68 -11.61
N THR A 181 -7.02 8.71 -12.70
CA THR A 181 -6.79 7.54 -13.55
C THR A 181 -5.31 7.41 -13.87
N SER A 182 -4.89 6.19 -14.18
CA SER A 182 -3.57 5.93 -14.74
C SER A 182 -3.68 5.82 -16.25
N GLY A 183 -2.94 6.63 -16.96
CA GLY A 183 -2.84 6.58 -18.41
C GLY A 183 -1.51 5.96 -18.83
N GLY A 184 -1.52 5.06 -19.78
CA GLY A 184 -0.34 4.53 -20.45
C GLY A 184 -0.78 4.14 -21.86
N GLY A 185 -0.42 4.92 -22.83
CA GLY A 185 -0.76 4.67 -24.21
C GLY A 185 0.39 5.02 -25.12
N TYR A 186 0.53 4.23 -26.19
CA TYR A 186 1.23 4.64 -27.40
C TYR A 186 0.42 5.79 -28.03
N GLY A 187 0.58 6.99 -27.52
CA GLY A 187 0.01 8.18 -28.11
C GLY A 187 1.08 9.25 -28.24
N PRO A 188 1.13 9.99 -29.34
CA PRO A 188 1.97 11.17 -29.38
C PRO A 188 1.50 12.07 -28.23
N VAL A 189 2.44 12.49 -27.39
CA VAL A 189 2.22 13.57 -26.44
C VAL A 189 1.67 14.75 -27.28
N PRO A 190 0.56 15.41 -26.90
CA PRO A 190 0.11 16.60 -27.62
C PRO A 190 1.17 17.71 -27.67
N MET A 191 2.23 17.57 -26.90
CA MET A 191 3.28 18.54 -26.66
C MET A 191 4.16 18.89 -27.84
N MET A 192 4.20 18.12 -28.90
CA MET A 192 5.06 18.45 -30.03
C MET A 192 4.35 18.24 -31.38
N MET A 193 3.23 18.89 -31.54
CA MET A 193 2.85 19.29 -32.88
C MET A 193 3.58 20.60 -33.18
N ASP A 194 4.72 20.49 -33.82
CA ASP A 194 5.24 21.65 -34.55
C ASP A 194 4.15 22.16 -35.52
N VAL A 195 4.15 23.46 -35.76
CA VAL A 195 3.20 24.13 -36.68
C VAL A 195 3.15 23.48 -38.10
N ALA A 196 4.01 22.49 -38.35
CA ALA A 196 4.08 21.69 -39.57
C ALA A 196 3.35 20.33 -39.52
N GLY A 197 2.83 19.89 -38.36
CA GLY A 197 2.05 18.66 -38.25
C GLY A 197 2.85 17.35 -38.25
N ASP A 198 4.16 17.40 -38.11
CA ASP A 198 5.01 16.22 -37.96
C ASP A 198 5.19 15.85 -36.49
N ALA A 199 4.84 14.61 -36.14
CA ALA A 199 5.09 14.06 -34.80
C ALA A 199 6.61 13.94 -34.59
N ILE A 200 7.17 14.79 -33.73
CA ILE A 200 8.60 14.77 -33.42
C ILE A 200 8.81 13.94 -32.17
N GLY A 201 9.37 12.77 -32.34
CA GLY A 201 9.95 11.94 -31.30
C GLY A 201 9.41 10.52 -31.25
N PRO A 202 10.25 9.54 -30.90
CA PRO A 202 9.79 8.20 -30.58
C PRO A 202 8.89 8.28 -29.34
N GLY A 203 7.69 7.69 -29.40
CA GLY A 203 6.77 7.65 -28.28
C GLY A 203 7.35 6.89 -27.11
N TYR A 204 7.81 7.60 -26.09
CA TYR A 204 8.24 7.01 -24.84
C TYR A 204 7.02 6.49 -24.09
N GLN A 205 7.11 5.27 -23.56
CA GLN A 205 6.11 4.72 -22.65
C GLN A 205 6.36 5.32 -21.26
N THR A 206 5.80 6.47 -20.98
CA THR A 206 5.75 6.99 -19.62
C THR A 206 4.42 6.61 -18.99
N GLN A 207 4.46 6.10 -17.76
CA GLN A 207 3.27 6.05 -16.93
C GLN A 207 2.79 7.49 -16.70
N ARG A 208 1.49 7.70 -16.73
CA ARG A 208 0.89 9.02 -16.54
C ARG A 208 -0.25 8.93 -15.55
N VAL A 209 -0.35 9.95 -14.74
CA VAL A 209 -1.51 10.24 -13.91
C VAL A 209 -2.39 11.22 -14.66
N VAL A 210 -3.67 10.95 -14.70
CA VAL A 210 -4.68 11.85 -15.25
C VAL A 210 -5.66 12.21 -14.14
N LEU A 211 -5.69 13.49 -13.79
CA LEU A 211 -6.61 14.06 -12.80
C LEU A 211 -7.68 14.83 -13.55
N THR A 212 -8.92 14.39 -13.45
CA THR A 212 -10.05 15.05 -14.13
C THR A 212 -11.00 15.63 -13.10
N LYS A 213 -11.18 16.95 -13.11
CA LYS A 213 -12.20 17.63 -12.33
C LYS A 213 -13.54 17.56 -13.07
N VAL A 214 -14.57 17.09 -12.36
CA VAL A 214 -15.93 16.95 -12.89
C VAL A 214 -16.86 17.82 -12.06
N ASP A 215 -17.62 18.69 -12.72
CA ASP A 215 -18.72 19.45 -12.15
C ASP A 215 -19.98 18.57 -12.12
N ILE A 216 -20.61 18.51 -10.95
CA ILE A 216 -21.82 17.75 -10.64
C ILE A 216 -22.92 18.63 -10.04
N SER A 217 -22.85 19.95 -10.21
CA SER A 217 -23.80 20.92 -9.64
C SER A 217 -25.19 20.86 -10.30
N ASP A 218 -25.28 20.41 -11.55
CA ASP A 218 -26.55 20.25 -12.27
C ASP A 218 -27.06 18.81 -12.16
N PRO A 219 -28.18 18.55 -11.45
CA PRO A 219 -28.73 17.22 -11.27
C PRO A 219 -28.97 16.50 -12.61
N GLY A 220 -28.34 15.33 -12.78
CA GLY A 220 -28.43 14.54 -14.01
C GLY A 220 -27.51 15.00 -15.14
N SER A 221 -26.61 15.94 -14.87
CA SER A 221 -25.55 16.35 -15.81
C SER A 221 -24.20 16.32 -15.12
N MET A 222 -23.20 15.73 -15.77
CA MET A 222 -21.81 15.73 -15.33
C MET A 222 -20.95 16.31 -16.44
N GLU A 223 -20.08 17.24 -16.11
CA GLU A 223 -19.17 17.85 -17.08
C GLU A 223 -17.71 17.77 -16.61
N ALA A 224 -16.84 17.16 -17.42
CA ALA A 224 -15.40 17.21 -17.18
C ALA A 224 -14.87 18.60 -17.57
N VAL A 225 -14.68 19.45 -16.58
CA VAL A 225 -14.33 20.87 -16.79
C VAL A 225 -12.84 21.08 -17.06
N SER A 226 -11.97 20.29 -16.42
CA SER A 226 -10.52 20.38 -16.63
C SER A 226 -9.84 19.03 -16.40
N THR A 227 -8.68 18.86 -17.04
CA THR A 227 -7.86 17.65 -16.92
C THR A 227 -6.40 18.05 -16.77
N LEU A 228 -5.77 17.58 -15.70
CA LEU A 228 -4.34 17.73 -15.43
C LEU A 228 -3.67 16.37 -15.62
N MET A 229 -2.82 16.26 -16.63
CA MET A 229 -2.03 15.08 -16.93
C MET A 229 -0.62 15.29 -16.39
N LEU A 230 -0.07 14.30 -15.67
CA LEU A 230 1.25 14.34 -15.02
C LEU A 230 2.08 13.12 -15.41
N ASP A 231 3.38 13.31 -15.60
CA ASP A 231 4.32 12.18 -15.74
C ASP A 231 4.45 11.45 -14.39
N GLY A 232 4.32 10.13 -14.39
CA GLY A 232 4.48 9.27 -13.22
C GLY A 232 3.27 8.41 -12.88
N SER A 233 3.23 7.94 -11.65
CA SER A 233 2.12 7.15 -11.07
C SER A 233 1.73 7.69 -9.70
N VAL A 234 0.44 7.64 -9.36
CA VAL A 234 -0.02 7.97 -8.01
C VAL A 234 0.51 6.92 -7.06
N LEU A 235 1.23 7.36 -6.04
CA LEU A 235 1.65 6.51 -4.93
C LEU A 235 0.58 6.50 -3.84
N SER A 236 0.00 7.65 -3.55
CA SER A 236 -1.09 7.81 -2.58
C SER A 236 -1.77 9.17 -2.75
N SER A 237 -2.97 9.30 -2.23
CA SER A 237 -3.63 10.61 -2.11
C SER A 237 -4.51 10.67 -0.87
N ARG A 238 -4.67 11.87 -0.32
CA ARG A 238 -5.45 12.12 0.90
C ARG A 238 -6.16 13.46 0.77
N MET A 239 -7.40 13.53 1.24
CA MET A 239 -8.15 14.77 1.27
C MET A 239 -8.45 15.19 2.71
N THR A 240 -8.15 16.45 3.03
CA THR A 240 -8.49 17.08 4.31
C THR A 240 -9.26 18.35 4.01
N GLY A 241 -10.50 18.44 4.49
CA GLY A 241 -11.44 19.45 4.01
C GLY A 241 -11.67 19.26 2.50
N ASP A 242 -11.47 20.30 1.72
CA ASP A 242 -11.62 20.30 0.26
C ASP A 242 -10.28 20.21 -0.49
N THR A 243 -9.18 20.06 0.26
CA THR A 243 -7.84 19.98 -0.31
C THR A 243 -7.33 18.55 -0.40
N ILE A 244 -6.93 18.15 -1.59
CA ILE A 244 -6.35 16.83 -1.88
C ILE A 244 -4.83 16.93 -1.97
N ARG A 245 -4.13 16.11 -1.19
CA ARG A 245 -2.68 15.90 -1.34
C ARG A 245 -2.46 14.67 -2.20
N VAL A 246 -1.93 14.86 -3.41
CA VAL A 246 -1.60 13.76 -4.33
C VAL A 246 -0.09 13.57 -4.35
N VAL A 247 0.38 12.38 -3.97
CA VAL A 247 1.79 12.01 -4.04
C VAL A 247 2.01 11.22 -5.31
N VAL A 248 2.79 11.78 -6.23
CA VAL A 248 3.11 11.18 -7.53
C VAL A 248 4.59 10.79 -7.54
N ARG A 249 4.86 9.55 -7.94
CA ARG A 249 6.22 9.09 -8.20
C ARG A 249 6.50 9.10 -9.69
N SER A 250 7.57 9.77 -10.10
CA SER A 250 8.07 9.79 -11.47
C SER A 250 9.54 9.38 -11.52
N GLY A 251 9.91 8.60 -12.52
CA GLY A 251 11.29 8.22 -12.77
C GLY A 251 11.92 9.06 -13.89
N PRO A 252 13.24 8.95 -14.09
CA PRO A 252 13.90 9.53 -15.25
C PRO A 252 13.29 9.04 -16.56
N ASN A 253 13.01 9.94 -17.49
CA ASN A 253 12.34 9.61 -18.74
C ASN A 253 13.05 10.22 -19.97
N GLY A 254 12.58 9.87 -21.16
CA GLY A 254 13.08 10.45 -22.40
C GLY A 254 14.49 9.99 -22.80
N PHE A 255 14.98 8.87 -22.27
CA PHE A 255 16.25 8.29 -22.66
C PHE A 255 16.09 7.20 -23.72
N ASP A 256 16.75 7.35 -24.86
CA ASP A 256 16.89 6.30 -25.88
C ASP A 256 18.01 5.34 -25.48
N TRP A 257 17.76 4.48 -24.49
CA TRP A 257 18.79 3.57 -24.00
C TRP A 257 19.37 2.68 -25.10
N VAL A 258 20.70 2.60 -25.13
CA VAL A 258 21.44 1.74 -26.06
C VAL A 258 21.58 0.37 -25.43
N TYR A 259 21.04 -0.64 -26.09
CA TYR A 259 21.13 -2.04 -25.65
C TYR A 259 22.34 -2.75 -26.30
N PRO A 260 22.86 -3.82 -25.67
CA PRO A 260 23.99 -4.58 -26.24
C PRO A 260 23.63 -5.19 -27.59
N GLU A 261 24.43 -4.92 -28.61
CA GLU A 261 24.37 -5.57 -29.92
C GLU A 261 25.07 -6.93 -29.84
N GLY A 262 24.33 -8.01 -29.48
CA GLY A 262 24.84 -9.38 -29.28
C GLY A 262 25.26 -9.65 -27.84
N ASN A 263 25.73 -10.87 -27.59
CA ASN A 263 26.04 -11.37 -26.26
C ASN A 263 27.50 -11.12 -25.85
N GLY A 264 27.70 -10.80 -24.57
CA GLY A 264 29.01 -10.79 -23.91
C GLY A 264 29.51 -9.41 -23.48
N ILE A 265 30.46 -9.42 -22.55
CA ILE A 265 30.98 -8.28 -21.79
C ILE A 265 31.42 -7.10 -22.66
N ARG A 266 31.87 -7.35 -23.88
CA ARG A 266 32.32 -6.25 -24.80
C ARG A 266 31.10 -5.47 -25.33
N ALA A 267 29.99 -6.16 -25.67
CA ALA A 267 28.77 -5.52 -26.14
C ALA A 267 28.11 -4.74 -25.00
N GLU A 268 28.04 -5.34 -23.81
CA GLU A 268 27.53 -4.69 -22.60
C GLU A 268 28.33 -3.44 -22.24
N ARG A 269 29.67 -3.51 -22.25
CA ARG A 269 30.49 -2.33 -21.97
C ARG A 269 30.26 -1.22 -22.98
N LYS A 270 30.12 -1.56 -24.29
CA LYS A 270 29.85 -0.57 -25.34
C LYS A 270 28.50 0.13 -25.09
N ALA A 271 27.48 -0.64 -24.74
CA ALA A 271 26.15 -0.09 -24.40
C ALA A 271 26.21 0.79 -23.14
N THR A 272 26.86 0.34 -22.07
CA THR A 272 27.08 1.13 -20.86
C THR A 272 27.74 2.48 -21.11
N GLU A 273 28.82 2.50 -21.90
CA GLU A 273 29.52 3.77 -22.23
C GLU A 273 28.64 4.70 -23.10
N ALA A 274 27.81 4.14 -23.97
CA ALA A 274 26.85 4.93 -24.74
C ALA A 274 25.75 5.51 -23.81
N ASN A 275 25.26 4.72 -22.89
CA ASN A 275 24.23 5.13 -21.92
C ASN A 275 24.75 6.22 -20.96
N LYS A 276 26.00 6.13 -20.51
CA LYS A 276 26.65 7.21 -19.74
C LYS A 276 26.68 8.52 -20.51
N LYS A 277 26.97 8.47 -21.79
CA LYS A 277 26.98 9.66 -22.65
C LYS A 277 25.57 10.27 -22.79
N LEU A 278 24.51 9.45 -22.91
CA LEU A 278 23.13 9.93 -22.90
C LEU A 278 22.84 10.70 -21.63
N ILE A 279 23.26 10.17 -20.46
CA ILE A 279 23.09 10.86 -19.17
C ILE A 279 23.89 12.17 -19.12
N GLU A 280 25.13 12.20 -19.61
CA GLU A 280 25.96 13.43 -19.69
C GLU A 280 25.27 14.51 -20.53
N GLU A 281 24.63 14.13 -21.63
CA GLU A 281 23.92 15.01 -22.55
C GLU A 281 22.50 15.37 -22.13
N SER A 282 21.94 14.71 -21.09
CA SER A 282 20.56 14.93 -20.62
C SER A 282 20.31 16.35 -20.12
N THR A 283 19.05 16.77 -20.16
CA THR A 283 18.56 18.07 -19.69
C THR A 283 17.63 17.89 -18.49
N LEU A 284 17.10 18.98 -17.95
CA LEU A 284 16.13 18.93 -16.84
C LEU A 284 14.86 18.13 -17.19
N GLU A 285 14.43 18.19 -18.43
CA GLU A 285 13.25 17.49 -18.94
C GLU A 285 13.32 15.96 -18.76
N ASN A 286 14.55 15.41 -18.64
CA ASN A 286 14.73 13.99 -18.38
C ASN A 286 14.56 13.59 -16.90
N TRP A 287 14.54 14.56 -15.99
CA TRP A 287 14.62 14.31 -14.56
C TRP A 287 13.48 14.92 -13.73
N VAL A 288 12.81 15.95 -14.26
CA VAL A 288 11.68 16.61 -13.61
C VAL A 288 10.40 16.18 -14.30
N PRO A 289 9.36 15.76 -13.56
CA PRO A 289 8.08 15.41 -14.17
C PRO A 289 7.43 16.61 -14.83
N TRP A 290 6.72 16.35 -15.93
CA TRP A 290 6.03 17.36 -16.72
C TRP A 290 4.52 17.26 -16.55
N TYR A 291 3.82 18.36 -16.69
CA TYR A 291 2.36 18.38 -16.70
C TYR A 291 1.80 19.00 -17.98
N VAL A 292 0.56 18.62 -18.29
CA VAL A 292 -0.28 19.25 -19.32
C VAL A 292 -1.66 19.48 -18.71
N LEU A 293 -2.09 20.74 -18.69
CA LEU A 293 -3.43 21.13 -18.25
C LEU A 293 -4.30 21.43 -19.47
N SER A 294 -5.50 20.86 -19.50
CA SER A 294 -6.48 21.07 -20.57
C SER A 294 -7.83 21.48 -19.98
N SER A 295 -8.56 22.37 -20.65
CA SER A 295 -9.95 22.69 -20.35
C SER A 295 -10.88 21.91 -21.28
N HIS A 296 -12.04 21.46 -20.77
CA HIS A 296 -13.05 20.70 -21.52
C HIS A 296 -12.47 19.56 -22.37
N GLN A 297 -11.42 18.88 -21.83
CA GLN A 297 -10.70 17.73 -22.42
C GLN A 297 -9.99 17.97 -23.76
N THR A 298 -10.07 19.14 -24.36
CA THR A 298 -9.59 19.35 -25.74
C THR A 298 -8.65 20.51 -25.91
N LEU A 299 -8.72 21.53 -25.06
CA LEU A 299 -7.92 22.75 -25.19
C LEU A 299 -6.79 22.77 -24.15
N VAL A 300 -5.54 22.56 -24.60
CA VAL A 300 -4.37 22.77 -23.75
C VAL A 300 -4.30 24.24 -23.36
N THR A 301 -4.34 24.51 -22.07
CA THR A 301 -4.29 25.85 -21.47
C THR A 301 -2.92 26.18 -20.91
N SER A 302 -2.20 25.17 -20.42
CA SER A 302 -0.89 25.33 -19.82
C SER A 302 -0.13 24.00 -19.88
N ASP A 303 1.20 24.06 -19.94
CA ASP A 303 2.10 22.92 -19.79
C ASP A 303 3.43 23.37 -19.20
N GLY A 304 4.15 22.48 -18.56
CA GLY A 304 5.43 22.79 -17.93
C GLY A 304 5.92 21.73 -16.95
N PRO A 305 7.07 21.99 -16.27
CA PRO A 305 7.52 21.16 -15.18
C PRO A 305 6.53 21.26 -14.00
N VAL A 306 6.27 20.13 -13.33
CA VAL A 306 5.37 20.07 -12.16
C VAL A 306 5.89 20.93 -11.01
N LEU A 307 7.22 21.07 -10.90
CA LEU A 307 7.88 21.80 -9.83
C LEU A 307 9.21 22.41 -10.29
N GLY A 308 9.64 23.48 -9.65
CA GLY A 308 10.95 24.07 -9.83
C GLY A 308 12.05 23.29 -9.09
N CYS A 309 13.29 23.44 -9.53
CA CYS A 309 14.43 22.75 -8.90
C CYS A 309 14.67 23.19 -7.45
N ASP A 310 14.29 24.41 -7.10
CA ASP A 310 14.35 25.00 -5.75
C ASP A 310 13.25 24.49 -4.81
N GLN A 311 12.27 23.77 -5.38
CA GLN A 311 11.20 23.09 -4.62
C GLN A 311 11.55 21.62 -4.37
N VAL A 312 12.73 21.15 -4.78
CA VAL A 312 13.17 19.77 -4.64
C VAL A 312 14.21 19.64 -3.54
N GLY A 313 13.97 18.71 -2.61
CA GLY A 313 14.96 18.27 -1.63
C GLY A 313 15.47 16.86 -1.91
N HIS A 314 16.62 16.52 -1.33
CA HIS A 314 17.14 15.16 -1.30
C HIS A 314 17.70 14.81 0.07
N PRO A 315 17.64 13.54 0.52
CA PRO A 315 18.36 13.10 1.71
C PRO A 315 19.88 13.26 1.55
N ASP A 316 20.60 13.41 2.67
CA ASP A 316 22.08 13.45 2.66
C ASP A 316 22.67 12.17 2.05
N GLU A 317 22.07 11.02 2.35
CA GLU A 317 22.39 9.75 1.71
C GLU A 317 21.54 9.55 0.45
N PHE A 318 22.18 9.02 -0.60
CA PHE A 318 21.48 8.76 -1.85
C PHE A 318 20.37 7.72 -1.65
N SER A 319 19.12 8.11 -1.89
CA SER A 319 17.93 7.29 -1.70
C SER A 319 17.18 6.95 -3.00
N GLY A 320 17.76 7.25 -4.17
CA GLY A 320 17.16 6.92 -5.47
C GLY A 320 17.17 8.07 -6.47
N LEU A 321 16.69 7.80 -7.67
CA LEU A 321 16.55 8.78 -8.76
C LEU A 321 15.07 9.06 -9.09
N SER A 322 14.13 8.47 -8.35
CA SER A 322 12.73 8.83 -8.48
C SER A 322 12.47 10.20 -7.85
N MET A 323 11.57 10.95 -8.46
CA MET A 323 11.01 12.17 -7.92
C MET A 323 9.65 11.84 -7.29
N LEU A 324 9.51 12.09 -6.00
CA LEU A 324 8.22 12.11 -5.32
C LEU A 324 7.73 13.55 -5.30
N SER A 325 6.63 13.81 -5.97
CA SER A 325 6.00 15.13 -6.02
C SER A 325 4.74 15.12 -5.17
N VAL A 326 4.65 15.99 -4.18
CA VAL A 326 3.44 16.22 -3.39
C VAL A 326 2.72 17.43 -3.96
N LEU A 327 1.56 17.20 -4.58
CA LEU A 327 0.71 18.24 -5.12
C LEU A 327 -0.39 18.57 -4.10
N SER A 328 -0.72 19.86 -3.99
CA SER A 328 -1.87 20.37 -3.23
C SER A 328 -2.93 20.85 -4.21
N ILE A 329 -4.10 20.20 -4.23
CA ILE A 329 -5.19 20.48 -5.17
C ILE A 329 -6.41 20.90 -4.35
N ASP A 330 -6.86 22.12 -4.56
CA ASP A 330 -8.15 22.60 -4.06
C ASP A 330 -9.27 22.12 -5.00
N LEU A 331 -10.17 21.28 -4.48
CA LEU A 331 -11.26 20.73 -5.29
C LEU A 331 -12.36 21.76 -5.59
N GLU A 332 -12.50 22.81 -4.79
CA GLU A 332 -13.40 23.93 -5.07
C GLU A 332 -12.79 24.93 -6.06
N GLY A 333 -11.45 25.06 -6.09
CA GLY A 333 -10.70 25.96 -6.97
C GLY A 333 -10.50 25.42 -8.40
N ASP A 334 -9.70 26.10 -9.20
CA ASP A 334 -9.28 25.64 -10.51
C ASP A 334 -8.28 24.50 -10.38
N LEU A 335 -8.35 23.51 -11.28
CA LEU A 335 -7.38 22.42 -11.32
C LEU A 335 -6.03 22.94 -11.84
N GLU A 336 -5.03 22.89 -11.00
CA GLU A 336 -3.66 23.32 -11.28
C GLU A 336 -2.66 22.36 -10.64
N PRO A 337 -1.39 22.26 -11.09
CA PRO A 337 -0.36 21.49 -10.39
C PRO A 337 -0.03 22.06 -8.98
N GLY A 338 -0.51 23.26 -8.67
CA GLY A 338 -0.40 23.93 -7.37
C GLY A 338 1.03 24.27 -6.96
N ASN A 339 1.21 24.51 -5.66
CA ASN A 339 2.52 24.68 -5.04
C ASN A 339 3.08 23.30 -4.67
N SER A 340 3.61 22.59 -5.65
CA SER A 340 4.17 21.25 -5.45
C SER A 340 5.52 21.31 -4.73
N ILE A 341 5.81 20.30 -3.90
CA ILE A 341 7.13 20.07 -3.30
C ILE A 341 7.66 18.71 -3.74
N GLY A 342 8.96 18.62 -4.01
CA GLY A 342 9.61 17.42 -4.52
C GLY A 342 10.62 16.83 -3.55
N LEU A 343 10.72 15.51 -3.56
CA LEU A 343 11.70 14.71 -2.82
C LEU A 343 12.37 13.71 -3.78
N MET A 344 13.71 13.79 -3.90
CA MET A 344 14.49 12.81 -4.65
C MET A 344 14.77 11.58 -3.79
N ALA A 345 13.88 10.60 -3.85
CA ALA A 345 14.03 9.32 -3.15
C ALA A 345 13.10 8.25 -3.74
N GLU A 346 13.41 6.97 -3.46
CA GLU A 346 12.44 5.89 -3.62
C GLU A 346 11.52 5.88 -2.40
N GLY A 347 10.24 6.18 -2.62
CA GLY A 347 9.21 6.16 -1.57
C GLY A 347 8.20 5.05 -1.83
N GLU A 348 7.76 4.40 -0.75
CA GLU A 348 6.84 3.27 -0.84
C GLU A 348 5.58 3.47 0.02
N THR A 349 5.71 4.12 1.17
CA THR A 349 4.61 4.21 2.14
C THR A 349 4.30 5.65 2.51
N ILE A 350 3.04 6.03 2.38
CA ILE A 350 2.52 7.34 2.71
C ILE A 350 1.48 7.20 3.84
N TYR A 351 1.60 8.06 4.84
CA TYR A 351 0.61 8.21 5.90
C TYR A 351 0.26 9.69 6.05
N ALA A 352 -1.00 10.01 6.33
CA ALA A 352 -1.41 11.37 6.67
C ALA A 352 -2.28 11.39 7.93
N SER A 353 -1.96 12.31 8.81
CA SER A 353 -2.87 12.82 9.84
C SER A 353 -3.62 14.05 9.30
N SER A 354 -4.45 14.67 10.13
CA SER A 354 -5.14 15.91 9.73
C SER A 354 -4.19 17.08 9.44
N ASN A 355 -2.99 17.06 10.03
CA ASN A 355 -2.06 18.18 9.98
C ASN A 355 -0.74 17.85 9.26
N ASN A 356 -0.40 16.59 9.16
CA ASN A 356 0.91 16.16 8.66
C ASN A 356 0.81 15.03 7.64
N LEU A 357 1.67 15.09 6.64
CA LEU A 357 1.90 14.03 5.67
C LEU A 357 3.28 13.42 5.94
N TYR A 358 3.35 12.10 6.03
CA TYR A 358 4.59 11.37 6.24
C TYR A 358 4.90 10.53 5.01
N VAL A 359 6.11 10.67 4.49
CA VAL A 359 6.64 9.91 3.36
C VAL A 359 7.75 9.03 3.87
N ALA A 360 7.53 7.72 3.87
CA ALA A 360 8.54 6.74 4.22
C ALA A 360 9.32 6.31 2.97
N THR A 361 10.64 6.35 3.06
CA THR A 361 11.55 6.01 1.96
C THR A 361 12.57 4.99 2.43
N SER A 362 13.03 4.14 1.51
CA SER A 362 14.10 3.18 1.78
C SER A 362 15.42 3.69 1.18
N PRO A 363 16.56 3.50 1.86
CA PRO A 363 17.86 3.80 1.28
C PRO A 363 18.08 2.98 0.01
N TRP A 364 18.73 3.57 -0.97
CA TRP A 364 19.05 2.86 -2.20
C TRP A 364 19.96 1.65 -1.94
N MET A 365 19.46 0.45 -2.16
CA MET A 365 20.29 -0.75 -2.12
C MET A 365 20.93 -0.97 -3.50
N SER A 366 22.23 -0.66 -3.61
CA SER A 366 22.99 -1.03 -4.81
C SER A 366 23.23 -2.54 -4.78
N TRP A 367 22.62 -3.27 -5.72
CA TRP A 367 23.06 -4.64 -6.03
C TRP A 367 24.46 -4.57 -6.60
N PRO A 368 25.48 -5.15 -5.94
CA PRO A 368 26.79 -5.23 -6.58
C PRO A 368 26.72 -6.21 -7.74
N ALA A 369 26.55 -5.71 -8.94
CA ALA A 369 26.47 -6.50 -10.18
C ALA A 369 27.71 -7.37 -10.46
N ALA A 370 28.73 -7.40 -9.62
CA ALA A 370 29.97 -8.10 -9.96
C ALA A 370 30.94 -8.43 -8.84
N LYS A 371 30.57 -8.65 -7.60
CA LYS A 371 31.49 -9.33 -6.67
C LYS A 371 30.71 -10.02 -5.56
N TRP A 372 30.39 -11.28 -5.77
CA TRP A 372 30.09 -12.23 -4.70
C TRP A 372 31.40 -12.49 -3.93
N GLU A 373 31.84 -11.54 -3.12
CA GLU A 373 32.78 -11.86 -2.04
C GLU A 373 31.95 -12.38 -0.88
N GLU A 374 31.99 -13.71 -0.69
CA GLU A 374 31.41 -14.35 0.48
C GLU A 374 31.81 -13.58 1.73
N GLY A 375 30.87 -12.91 2.37
CA GLY A 375 31.05 -12.24 3.67
C GLY A 375 30.85 -10.72 3.72
N SER A 376 30.70 -10.00 2.59
CA SER A 376 30.57 -8.54 2.60
C SER A 376 29.13 -8.01 2.79
N VAL A 377 28.12 -8.87 2.67
CA VAL A 377 26.69 -8.48 2.67
C VAL A 377 26.00 -8.79 4.02
N ALA A 378 26.66 -9.51 4.89
CA ALA A 378 26.05 -10.09 6.10
C ALA A 378 25.69 -9.10 7.23
N ASN A 379 25.91 -7.78 7.06
CA ASN A 379 25.76 -6.81 8.16
C ASN A 379 25.08 -5.47 7.78
N GLN A 380 24.33 -5.38 6.67
CA GLN A 380 23.55 -4.17 6.42
C GLN A 380 22.19 -4.30 7.12
N THR A 381 21.97 -3.47 8.12
CA THR A 381 20.64 -3.27 8.72
C THR A 381 19.80 -2.48 7.73
N LEU A 382 18.61 -2.97 7.43
CA LEU A 382 17.62 -2.18 6.69
C LEU A 382 17.13 -1.04 7.57
N THR A 383 17.03 0.13 7.00
CA THR A 383 16.46 1.31 7.66
C THR A 383 15.34 1.90 6.81
N THR A 384 14.42 2.58 7.45
CA THR A 384 13.39 3.40 6.79
C THR A 384 13.58 4.84 7.21
N GLN A 385 13.74 5.73 6.24
CA GLN A 385 13.72 7.18 6.47
C GLN A 385 12.28 7.68 6.38
N ILE A 386 11.91 8.58 7.28
CA ILE A 386 10.56 9.15 7.35
C ILE A 386 10.69 10.67 7.25
N HIS A 387 10.03 11.23 6.24
CA HIS A 387 10.01 12.68 5.99
C HIS A 387 8.62 13.22 6.30
N MET A 388 8.55 14.23 7.15
CA MET A 388 7.34 14.87 7.63
C MET A 388 7.11 16.19 6.91
N PHE A 389 5.89 16.36 6.41
CA PHE A 389 5.42 17.60 5.79
C PHE A 389 4.21 18.12 6.55
N ASP A 390 4.24 19.39 6.90
CA ASP A 390 3.08 20.13 7.42
C ASP A 390 2.10 20.40 6.27
N ILE A 391 0.85 19.99 6.42
CA ILE A 391 -0.24 20.16 5.46
C ILE A 391 -1.41 20.97 6.00
N THR A 392 -1.19 21.75 7.06
CA THR A 392 -2.22 22.63 7.66
C THR A 392 -2.61 23.78 6.74
N ASP A 393 -1.69 24.23 5.90
CA ASP A 393 -1.97 25.21 4.85
C ASP A 393 -2.60 24.49 3.64
N PRO A 394 -3.83 24.84 3.22
CA PRO A 394 -4.47 24.17 2.08
C PRO A 394 -3.69 24.31 0.77
N ASP A 395 -2.97 25.41 0.57
CA ASP A 395 -2.30 25.72 -0.69
C ASP A 395 -0.93 25.02 -0.82
N THR A 396 -0.32 24.61 0.30
CA THR A 396 1.05 24.08 0.29
C THR A 396 1.24 22.89 1.22
N ALA A 397 2.17 22.01 0.87
CA ALA A 397 2.80 21.07 1.79
C ALA A 397 4.21 21.56 2.09
N THR A 398 4.56 21.73 3.35
CA THR A 398 5.86 22.26 3.76
C THR A 398 6.69 21.20 4.47
N TYR A 399 7.88 20.89 3.98
CA TYR A 399 8.80 20.00 4.68
C TYR A 399 9.18 20.58 6.05
N VAL A 400 9.13 19.74 7.10
CA VAL A 400 9.37 20.19 8.47
C VAL A 400 10.36 19.36 9.27
N ALA A 401 10.49 18.06 9.00
CA ALA A 401 11.42 17.22 9.74
C ALA A 401 11.68 15.88 9.02
N SER A 402 12.79 15.23 9.35
CA SER A 402 13.06 13.83 8.99
C SER A 402 13.56 13.02 10.17
N GLY A 403 13.37 11.71 10.10
CA GLY A 403 13.90 10.73 11.04
C GLY A 403 14.21 9.40 10.36
N GLU A 404 14.88 8.51 11.07
CA GLU A 404 15.23 7.18 10.58
C GLU A 404 14.90 6.13 11.64
N VAL A 405 14.37 4.99 11.22
CA VAL A 405 14.08 3.84 12.06
C VAL A 405 14.72 2.58 11.47
N GLU A 406 15.21 1.68 12.32
CA GLU A 406 15.71 0.37 11.87
C GLU A 406 14.54 -0.55 11.53
N GLY A 407 14.58 -1.14 10.34
CA GLY A 407 13.57 -2.05 9.82
C GLY A 407 12.75 -1.46 8.69
N VAL A 408 11.81 -2.25 8.19
CA VAL A 408 10.89 -1.89 7.09
C VAL A 408 9.46 -1.78 7.60
N LEU A 409 8.70 -0.91 6.96
CA LEU A 409 7.27 -0.78 7.19
C LEU A 409 6.52 -1.82 6.36
N HIS A 410 5.50 -2.43 6.96
CA HIS A 410 4.63 -3.36 6.24
C HIS A 410 3.63 -2.62 5.33
N SER A 411 3.08 -1.51 5.78
CA SER A 411 2.07 -0.71 5.07
C SER A 411 1.89 0.66 5.75
N GLN A 412 1.03 1.52 5.20
CA GLN A 412 0.64 2.80 5.81
C GLN A 412 0.16 2.67 7.27
N TRP A 413 -0.41 1.53 7.63
CA TRP A 413 -0.93 1.24 8.99
C TRP A 413 0.14 1.04 10.03
N ALA A 414 1.35 0.78 9.57
CA ALA A 414 2.52 0.76 10.44
C ALA A 414 2.90 2.15 10.96
N MET A 415 2.23 3.21 10.48
CA MET A 415 2.40 4.58 10.95
C MET A 415 1.08 5.14 11.49
N ASP A 416 1.16 5.94 12.55
CA ASP A 416 0.07 6.69 13.13
C ASP A 416 0.58 7.86 13.95
N GLU A 417 -0.10 9.00 13.87
CA GLU A 417 0.19 10.17 14.70
C GLU A 417 -0.89 10.35 15.76
N TYR A 418 -0.47 10.45 17.02
CA TYR A 418 -1.35 10.73 18.13
C TYR A 418 -0.71 11.70 19.11
N LYS A 419 -1.35 12.85 19.34
CA LYS A 419 -0.84 13.91 20.22
C LYS A 419 0.58 14.36 19.86
N ASP A 420 0.80 14.64 18.60
CA ASP A 420 2.08 15.10 18.02
C ASP A 420 3.23 14.08 18.15
N VAL A 421 2.93 12.82 18.44
CA VAL A 421 3.90 11.73 18.45
C VAL A 421 3.59 10.78 17.30
N LEU A 422 4.56 10.57 16.43
CA LEU A 422 4.49 9.55 15.38
C LEU A 422 4.84 8.19 15.99
N ARG A 423 3.98 7.21 15.78
CA ARG A 423 4.12 5.82 16.21
C ARG A 423 4.35 4.95 14.99
N VAL A 424 5.38 4.13 15.03
CA VAL A 424 5.81 3.34 13.88
C VAL A 424 6.01 1.88 14.30
N VAL A 425 5.46 0.95 13.52
CA VAL A 425 5.76 -0.48 13.66
C VAL A 425 6.69 -0.89 12.54
N VAL A 426 7.83 -1.47 12.90
CA VAL A 426 8.84 -1.94 11.95
C VAL A 426 9.12 -3.41 12.13
N THR A 427 9.53 -4.09 11.04
CA THR A 427 10.13 -5.42 11.07
C THR A 427 11.58 -5.32 10.63
N GLY A 428 12.51 -5.70 11.50
CA GLY A 428 13.92 -5.85 11.15
C GLY A 428 14.08 -7.10 10.30
N GLU A 429 14.29 -6.94 9.01
CA GLU A 429 14.55 -8.03 8.07
C GLU A 429 15.99 -7.96 7.56
N ASN A 430 16.61 -9.12 7.37
CA ASN A 430 17.76 -9.22 6.50
C ASN A 430 17.26 -9.62 5.12
N PRO A 431 17.43 -8.79 4.06
CA PRO A 431 16.84 -9.03 2.74
C PRO A 431 17.43 -10.25 2.01
N TRP A 432 18.46 -10.88 2.57
CA TRP A 432 19.14 -11.96 1.89
C TRP A 432 18.55 -13.33 2.23
N TRP A 433 18.12 -14.04 1.21
CA TRP A 433 17.73 -15.45 1.29
C TRP A 433 18.90 -16.26 1.86
N GLY A 434 18.69 -16.88 3.04
CA GLY A 434 19.71 -17.70 3.72
C GLY A 434 20.41 -17.01 4.87
N SER A 435 20.07 -15.78 5.25
CA SER A 435 20.54 -15.21 6.52
C SER A 435 19.94 -16.00 7.69
N SER A 436 20.77 -16.25 8.70
CA SER A 436 20.35 -16.87 9.97
C SER A 436 19.69 -15.87 10.92
N ASP A 437 19.58 -14.60 10.50
CA ASP A 437 19.02 -13.54 11.32
C ASP A 437 17.50 -13.63 11.30
N VAL A 438 16.98 -13.55 12.50
CA VAL A 438 15.59 -13.77 12.84
C VAL A 438 14.88 -12.42 12.75
N PRO A 439 13.79 -12.27 11.95
CA PRO A 439 13.03 -11.03 11.97
C PRO A 439 12.54 -10.74 13.40
N VAL A 440 12.69 -9.48 13.80
CA VAL A 440 12.19 -8.95 15.07
C VAL A 440 11.38 -7.71 14.76
N SER A 441 10.14 -7.70 15.21
CA SER A 441 9.29 -6.53 15.06
C SER A 441 9.30 -5.67 16.32
N ALA A 442 9.17 -4.35 16.13
CA ALA A 442 9.24 -3.36 17.18
C ALA A 442 8.23 -2.23 16.95
N VAL A 443 7.85 -1.56 18.03
CA VAL A 443 7.16 -0.27 18.00
C VAL A 443 8.14 0.82 18.39
N VAL A 444 8.24 1.84 17.55
CA VAL A 444 9.07 3.04 17.74
C VAL A 444 8.15 4.24 17.87
N THR A 445 8.47 5.15 18.77
CA THR A 445 7.78 6.44 18.90
C THR A 445 8.75 7.58 18.63
N LEU A 446 8.32 8.52 17.81
CA LEU A 446 9.12 9.65 17.34
C LEU A 446 8.43 10.96 17.70
N GLU A 447 9.19 11.95 18.15
CA GLU A 447 8.74 13.30 18.42
C GLU A 447 9.52 14.29 17.56
N ARG A 448 8.84 15.29 17.00
CA ARG A 448 9.51 16.35 16.26
C ARG A 448 10.26 17.28 17.20
N ARG A 449 11.55 17.50 16.96
CA ARG A 449 12.43 18.44 17.66
C ARG A 449 13.20 19.29 16.65
N GLY A 450 12.63 20.44 16.31
CA GLY A 450 13.17 21.27 15.23
C GLY A 450 12.87 20.64 13.86
N ASP A 451 13.91 20.29 13.13
CA ASP A 451 13.90 19.63 11.82
C ASP A 451 14.18 18.11 11.89
N GLU A 452 14.22 17.56 13.09
CA GLU A 452 14.44 16.14 13.32
C GLU A 452 13.19 15.45 13.91
N LEU A 453 12.89 14.23 13.46
CA LEU A 453 12.03 13.26 14.13
C LEU A 453 12.89 12.38 15.03
N VAL A 454 12.88 12.69 16.32
CA VAL A 454 13.74 12.04 17.32
C VAL A 454 13.00 10.88 17.98
N GLN A 455 13.63 9.70 18.01
CA GLN A 455 13.10 8.57 18.77
C GLN A 455 13.04 8.91 20.25
N ILE A 456 11.86 8.77 20.85
CA ILE A 456 11.63 9.02 22.27
C ILE A 456 11.29 7.75 23.04
N GLY A 457 10.84 6.69 22.35
CA GLY A 457 10.52 5.41 22.96
C GLY A 457 10.68 4.25 21.99
N PHE A 458 10.81 3.05 22.55
CA PHE A 458 11.01 1.83 21.79
C PHE A 458 10.59 0.60 22.61
N VAL A 459 9.92 -0.34 21.96
CA VAL A 459 9.69 -1.69 22.50
C VAL A 459 9.80 -2.71 21.38
N ASP A 460 10.59 -3.76 21.62
CA ASP A 460 10.83 -4.89 20.72
C ASP A 460 10.21 -6.20 21.23
N GLY A 461 10.54 -7.28 20.55
CA GLY A 461 10.15 -8.63 20.96
C GLY A 461 8.77 -9.04 20.45
N LEU A 462 8.18 -8.29 19.53
CA LEU A 462 6.94 -8.67 18.87
C LEU A 462 7.23 -9.72 17.81
N GLY A 463 6.65 -10.92 17.95
CA GLY A 463 6.73 -12.00 16.97
C GLY A 463 8.15 -12.46 16.63
N LYS A 464 8.80 -13.19 17.53
CA LYS A 464 10.14 -13.74 17.26
C LYS A 464 10.06 -14.74 16.08
N ASN A 465 10.83 -14.49 15.02
CA ASN A 465 10.78 -15.20 13.72
C ASN A 465 9.48 -14.99 12.93
N GLU A 466 8.76 -13.92 13.18
CA GLU A 466 7.49 -13.61 12.55
C GLU A 466 7.56 -12.22 11.92
N ARG A 467 6.75 -11.99 10.90
CA ARG A 467 6.58 -10.70 10.26
C ARG A 467 5.30 -10.06 10.74
N VAL A 468 5.24 -8.73 10.71
CA VAL A 468 4.01 -7.98 10.92
C VAL A 468 3.05 -8.25 9.75
N TYR A 469 1.79 -8.54 10.07
CA TYR A 469 0.70 -8.74 9.10
C TYR A 469 -0.37 -7.66 9.20
N ALA A 470 -0.68 -7.22 10.41
CA ALA A 470 -1.60 -6.12 10.62
C ALA A 470 -1.16 -5.26 11.80
N VAL A 471 -1.43 -3.97 11.70
CA VAL A 471 -1.22 -3.01 12.78
C VAL A 471 -2.50 -2.20 12.95
N ARG A 472 -2.84 -1.87 14.19
CA ARG A 472 -3.91 -0.94 14.50
C ARG A 472 -3.53 -0.09 15.70
N PHE A 473 -3.49 1.21 15.51
CA PHE A 473 -3.39 2.15 16.61
C PHE A 473 -4.77 2.71 16.95
N ILE A 474 -5.10 2.73 18.23
CA ILE A 474 -6.34 3.31 18.73
C ILE A 474 -6.01 4.09 19.99
N GLN A 475 -6.12 5.42 19.92
CA GLN A 475 -5.77 6.31 21.02
C GLN A 475 -4.36 6.01 21.59
N ASP A 476 -4.25 5.56 22.83
CA ASP A 476 -3.01 5.26 23.53
C ASP A 476 -2.57 3.79 23.44
N LYS A 477 -3.10 3.03 22.50
CA LYS A 477 -2.80 1.60 22.32
C LYS A 477 -2.41 1.27 20.90
N GLY A 478 -1.48 0.33 20.76
CA GLY A 478 -1.15 -0.33 19.50
C GLY A 478 -1.55 -1.81 19.55
N TYR A 479 -2.16 -2.29 18.48
CA TYR A 479 -2.48 -3.69 18.25
C TYR A 479 -1.66 -4.17 17.08
N VAL A 480 -0.82 -5.18 17.30
CA VAL A 480 0.12 -5.68 16.30
C VAL A 480 -0.10 -7.18 16.13
N VAL A 481 -0.40 -7.58 14.92
CA VAL A 481 -0.52 -8.98 14.51
C VAL A 481 0.75 -9.39 13.80
N THR A 482 1.40 -10.45 14.28
CA THR A 482 2.53 -11.06 13.60
C THR A 482 2.17 -12.50 13.24
N PHE A 483 2.74 -13.05 12.19
CA PHE A 483 2.40 -14.40 11.75
C PHE A 483 3.58 -15.13 11.13
N ARG A 484 3.64 -16.43 11.41
CA ARG A 484 4.42 -17.44 10.69
C ARG A 484 3.68 -18.78 10.58
N GLN A 485 3.07 -19.25 11.67
CA GLN A 485 2.25 -20.49 11.75
C GLN A 485 1.11 -20.34 12.76
N VAL A 486 1.30 -19.52 13.79
CA VAL A 486 0.33 -19.17 14.83
C VAL A 486 0.41 -17.67 14.97
N ASP A 487 -0.73 -17.02 15.06
CA ASP A 487 -0.85 -15.56 15.13
C ASP A 487 -0.91 -15.09 16.60
N PRO A 488 0.10 -14.37 17.11
CA PRO A 488 -0.08 -13.56 18.28
C PRO A 488 -0.61 -12.15 17.92
N LEU A 489 -1.76 -11.79 18.48
CA LEU A 489 -2.19 -10.42 18.60
C LEU A 489 -1.53 -9.81 19.85
N TYR A 490 -0.63 -8.86 19.66
CA TYR A 490 -0.01 -8.09 20.74
C TYR A 490 -0.79 -6.84 21.05
N VAL A 491 -0.89 -6.50 22.35
CA VAL A 491 -1.40 -5.22 22.82
C VAL A 491 -0.24 -4.42 23.41
N VAL A 492 0.02 -3.26 22.82
CA VAL A 492 1.10 -2.34 23.21
C VAL A 492 0.47 -1.10 23.85
N ASP A 493 0.88 -0.79 25.06
CA ASP A 493 0.52 0.44 25.78
C ASP A 493 1.46 1.56 25.37
N LEU A 494 0.88 2.62 24.82
CA LEU A 494 1.55 3.83 24.32
C LEU A 494 1.11 5.07 25.11
N SER A 495 0.50 4.90 26.29
CA SER A 495 0.04 6.01 27.14
C SER A 495 1.20 6.89 27.61
N ASP A 496 2.38 6.29 27.82
CA ASP A 496 3.66 6.98 27.94
C ASP A 496 4.49 6.68 26.69
N PRO A 497 4.52 7.61 25.71
CA PRO A 497 5.23 7.37 24.46
C PRO A 497 6.75 7.28 24.64
N THR A 498 7.30 7.72 25.78
CA THR A 498 8.74 7.55 26.09
C THR A 498 9.08 6.17 26.62
N ASN A 499 8.07 5.38 26.98
CA ASN A 499 8.25 4.04 27.56
C ASN A 499 7.13 3.08 27.06
N PRO A 500 7.03 2.82 25.76
CA PRO A 500 6.04 1.88 25.22
C PRO A 500 6.24 0.48 25.82
N GLN A 501 5.14 -0.23 26.09
CA GLN A 501 5.19 -1.54 26.74
C GLN A 501 4.25 -2.55 26.09
N VAL A 502 4.73 -3.75 25.81
CA VAL A 502 3.86 -4.88 25.48
C VAL A 502 3.14 -5.31 26.76
N LYS A 503 1.82 -5.22 26.78
CA LYS A 503 0.99 -5.57 27.93
C LYS A 503 0.44 -7.00 27.85
N GLY A 504 0.05 -7.45 26.67
CA GLY A 504 -0.54 -8.76 26.49
C GLY A 504 -0.28 -9.35 25.11
N GLU A 505 -0.50 -10.65 25.04
CA GLU A 505 -0.34 -11.45 23.83
C GLU A 505 -1.50 -12.46 23.78
N LEU A 506 -2.20 -12.53 22.65
CA LEU A 506 -3.23 -13.54 22.40
C LEU A 506 -2.81 -14.42 21.23
N LYS A 507 -2.58 -15.71 21.47
CA LYS A 507 -2.22 -16.68 20.42
C LYS A 507 -3.47 -17.36 19.88
N ILE A 508 -3.66 -17.31 18.57
CA ILE A 508 -4.74 -18.00 17.86
C ILE A 508 -4.18 -18.73 16.63
N ASN A 509 -4.92 -19.71 16.12
CA ASN A 509 -4.62 -20.30 14.83
C ASN A 509 -5.10 -19.36 13.71
N GLY A 510 -4.35 -19.30 12.62
CA GLY A 510 -4.59 -18.38 11.54
C GLY A 510 -4.09 -16.97 11.86
N TYR A 511 -4.52 -15.97 11.13
CA TYR A 511 -4.14 -14.57 11.35
C TYR A 511 -5.26 -13.61 10.98
N SER A 512 -5.22 -12.42 11.58
CA SER A 512 -6.02 -11.26 11.14
C SER A 512 -5.14 -10.39 10.26
N ALA A 513 -5.53 -10.25 8.99
CA ALA A 513 -4.90 -9.31 8.05
C ALA A 513 -5.44 -7.88 8.26
N TYR A 514 -6.65 -7.77 8.80
CA TYR A 514 -7.38 -6.53 9.03
C TYR A 514 -8.02 -6.49 10.41
N LEU A 515 -7.85 -5.36 11.13
CA LEU A 515 -8.44 -5.12 12.45
C LEU A 515 -9.33 -3.88 12.41
N HIS A 516 -10.59 -4.00 12.79
CA HIS A 516 -11.56 -2.92 12.83
C HIS A 516 -12.11 -2.70 14.23
N PRO A 517 -12.09 -1.48 14.80
CA PRO A 517 -12.73 -1.22 16.09
C PRO A 517 -14.26 -1.21 15.94
N ILE A 518 -14.96 -2.04 16.71
CA ILE A 518 -16.42 -2.13 16.71
C ILE A 518 -17.03 -1.66 18.04
N GLY A 519 -16.27 -0.88 18.79
CA GLY A 519 -16.63 -0.31 20.08
C GLY A 519 -15.39 0.11 20.85
N GLU A 520 -15.56 0.61 22.06
CA GLU A 520 -14.46 1.17 22.86
C GLU A 520 -13.35 0.14 23.17
N ASN A 521 -13.73 -1.13 23.38
CA ASN A 521 -12.80 -2.19 23.77
C ASN A 521 -12.96 -3.48 22.95
N LEU A 522 -13.52 -3.38 21.76
CA LEU A 522 -13.76 -4.51 20.89
C LEU A 522 -13.11 -4.29 19.51
N LEU A 523 -12.44 -5.33 19.03
CA LEU A 523 -11.91 -5.37 17.68
C LEU A 523 -12.57 -6.50 16.88
N LEU A 524 -12.88 -6.22 15.63
CA LEU A 524 -13.21 -7.22 14.62
C LEU A 524 -11.96 -7.51 13.80
N GLY A 525 -11.50 -8.76 13.79
CA GLY A 525 -10.40 -9.21 12.95
C GLY A 525 -10.93 -9.99 11.76
N ILE A 526 -10.42 -9.67 10.57
CA ILE A 526 -10.68 -10.36 9.32
C ILE A 526 -9.36 -10.89 8.79
N GLY A 527 -9.33 -12.14 8.36
CA GLY A 527 -8.12 -12.77 7.85
C GLY A 527 -8.34 -14.25 7.57
N GLN A 528 -7.31 -15.07 7.74
CA GLN A 528 -7.36 -16.48 7.39
C GLN A 528 -7.33 -17.37 8.63
N ASP A 529 -8.19 -18.39 8.65
CA ASP A 529 -8.10 -19.49 9.62
C ASP A 529 -7.01 -20.47 9.18
N ALA A 530 -6.40 -21.15 10.12
CA ALA A 530 -5.40 -22.16 9.84
C ALA A 530 -5.44 -23.33 10.82
N THR A 531 -4.92 -24.47 10.38
CA THR A 531 -4.68 -25.63 11.25
C THR A 531 -3.55 -25.31 12.27
N SER A 532 -3.41 -26.18 13.27
CA SER A 532 -2.27 -26.12 14.21
C SER A 532 -0.89 -26.24 13.55
N GLU A 533 -0.83 -26.80 12.33
CA GLU A 533 0.37 -26.90 11.50
C GLU A 533 0.59 -25.68 10.59
N GLY A 534 -0.29 -24.67 10.64
CA GLY A 534 -0.19 -23.43 9.87
C GLY A 534 -0.71 -23.53 8.42
N ARG A 535 -1.47 -24.59 8.08
CA ARG A 535 -2.13 -24.67 6.78
C ARG A 535 -3.40 -23.83 6.79
N ILE A 536 -3.52 -22.92 5.84
CA ILE A 536 -4.71 -22.07 5.65
C ILE A 536 -5.94 -22.92 5.34
N GLU A 537 -7.07 -22.58 5.93
CA GLU A 537 -8.35 -23.28 5.81
C GLU A 537 -9.46 -22.38 5.23
N GLY A 538 -9.28 -21.06 5.20
CA GLY A 538 -10.22 -20.10 4.62
C GLY A 538 -10.40 -18.85 5.47
N THR A 539 -11.29 -17.95 5.04
CA THR A 539 -11.52 -16.66 5.69
C THR A 539 -12.13 -16.83 7.08
N GLN A 540 -11.57 -16.16 8.08
CA GLN A 540 -12.15 -16.05 9.42
C GLN A 540 -12.51 -14.61 9.78
N ILE A 541 -13.58 -14.47 10.54
CA ILE A 541 -13.99 -13.22 11.20
C ILE A 541 -13.99 -13.49 12.71
N SER A 542 -13.24 -12.71 13.48
CA SER A 542 -13.09 -12.87 14.92
C SER A 542 -13.44 -11.59 15.66
N VAL A 543 -14.09 -11.70 16.82
CA VAL A 543 -14.27 -10.58 17.76
C VAL A 543 -13.32 -10.76 18.91
N PHE A 544 -12.53 -9.72 19.19
CA PHE A 544 -11.58 -9.65 20.29
C PHE A 544 -12.05 -8.66 21.34
N ASP A 545 -11.97 -9.07 22.62
CA ASP A 545 -12.07 -8.19 23.78
C ASP A 545 -10.66 -7.73 24.17
N VAL A 546 -10.45 -6.45 24.15
CA VAL A 546 -9.17 -5.78 24.50
C VAL A 546 -9.36 -4.81 25.68
N SER A 547 -10.41 -4.99 26.46
CA SER A 547 -10.71 -4.19 27.66
C SER A 547 -9.64 -4.32 28.74
N ASP A 548 -9.06 -5.50 28.89
CA ASP A 548 -7.85 -5.73 29.69
C ASP A 548 -6.66 -5.91 28.74
N PRO A 549 -5.79 -4.91 28.58
CA PRO A 549 -4.63 -5.02 27.71
C PRO A 549 -3.66 -6.16 28.07
N SER A 550 -3.71 -6.64 29.32
CA SER A 550 -2.85 -7.75 29.79
C SER A 550 -3.43 -9.13 29.52
N ASP A 551 -4.72 -9.23 29.18
CA ASP A 551 -5.42 -10.49 28.92
C ASP A 551 -6.41 -10.34 27.74
N PRO A 552 -5.92 -10.00 26.51
CA PRO A 552 -6.78 -9.92 25.34
C PRO A 552 -7.39 -11.29 25.03
N ARG A 553 -8.67 -11.32 24.61
CA ARG A 553 -9.42 -12.57 24.41
C ARG A 553 -10.19 -12.57 23.12
N ARG A 554 -10.21 -13.69 22.42
CA ARG A 554 -11.14 -13.92 21.31
C ARG A 554 -12.48 -14.39 21.88
N LEU A 555 -13.52 -13.57 21.72
CA LEU A 555 -14.86 -13.85 22.22
C LEU A 555 -15.68 -14.74 21.28
N SER A 556 -15.52 -14.55 19.98
CA SER A 556 -16.30 -15.28 18.97
C SER A 556 -15.50 -15.37 17.66
N ARG A 557 -15.80 -16.42 16.87
CA ARG A 557 -15.24 -16.65 15.54
C ARG A 557 -16.31 -17.20 14.61
N LEU A 558 -16.25 -16.78 13.34
CA LEU A 558 -16.96 -17.36 12.20
C LEU A 558 -15.93 -17.66 11.11
N THR A 559 -15.98 -18.85 10.52
CA THR A 559 -15.05 -19.30 9.48
C THR A 559 -15.82 -19.67 8.22
N PHE A 560 -15.27 -19.32 7.07
CA PHE A 560 -15.71 -19.72 5.73
C PHE A 560 -14.60 -20.56 5.10
N GLU A 561 -14.84 -21.88 5.01
CA GLU A 561 -13.84 -22.81 4.45
C GLU A 561 -13.61 -22.56 2.96
N ASP A 562 -12.37 -22.75 2.50
CA ASP A 562 -11.92 -22.56 1.10
C ASP A 562 -12.29 -21.18 0.54
N ALA A 563 -12.26 -20.15 1.37
CA ALA A 563 -12.67 -18.81 1.02
C ALA A 563 -11.53 -17.78 1.22
N ASN A 564 -11.60 -16.69 0.46
CA ASN A 564 -10.84 -15.48 0.68
C ASN A 564 -11.75 -14.25 0.59
N SER A 565 -11.33 -13.16 1.23
CA SER A 565 -12.04 -11.89 1.21
C SER A 565 -11.13 -10.78 0.74
N GLN A 566 -11.61 -9.93 -0.16
CA GLN A 566 -10.90 -8.72 -0.57
C GLN A 566 -10.60 -7.79 0.62
N ALA A 567 -11.42 -7.83 1.66
CA ALA A 567 -11.19 -7.05 2.89
C ALA A 567 -9.89 -7.42 3.65
N GLU A 568 -9.21 -8.50 3.26
CA GLU A 568 -7.91 -8.89 3.83
C GLU A 568 -6.74 -8.02 3.31
N TRP A 569 -6.90 -7.41 2.10
CA TRP A 569 -5.88 -6.56 1.46
C TRP A 569 -6.40 -5.21 0.97
N ASP A 570 -7.71 -5.00 0.92
CA ASP A 570 -8.35 -3.75 0.54
C ASP A 570 -9.43 -3.40 1.56
N HIS A 571 -9.13 -2.48 2.44
CA HIS A 571 -10.03 -2.10 3.53
C HIS A 571 -11.29 -1.37 3.04
N HIS A 572 -11.24 -0.70 1.90
CA HIS A 572 -12.42 -0.07 1.31
C HIS A 572 -13.48 -1.11 0.92
N ALA A 573 -13.07 -2.37 0.76
CA ALA A 573 -14.00 -3.48 0.52
C ALA A 573 -14.79 -3.90 1.77
N PHE A 574 -14.36 -3.46 2.96
CA PHE A 574 -15.03 -3.75 4.23
C PHE A 574 -15.97 -2.62 4.65
N LEU A 575 -17.22 -2.95 4.95
CA LEU A 575 -18.20 -2.05 5.54
C LEU A 575 -18.51 -2.48 6.98
N TRP A 576 -18.43 -1.52 7.91
CA TRP A 576 -19.00 -1.64 9.25
C TRP A 576 -20.14 -0.63 9.43
N TRP A 577 -21.35 -1.13 9.64
CA TRP A 577 -22.52 -0.33 9.95
C TRP A 577 -22.85 -0.40 11.44
N ALA A 578 -22.33 0.56 12.18
CA ALA A 578 -22.40 0.59 13.64
C ALA A 578 -23.83 0.64 14.22
N PRO A 579 -24.82 1.37 13.61
CA PRO A 579 -26.17 1.44 14.16
C PRO A 579 -26.84 0.08 14.38
N GLU A 580 -26.56 -0.90 13.53
CA GLU A 580 -27.13 -2.25 13.60
C GLU A 580 -26.11 -3.34 13.96
N GLY A 581 -24.84 -2.97 14.12
CA GLY A 581 -23.76 -3.92 14.39
C GLY A 581 -23.54 -4.92 13.25
N ILE A 582 -23.67 -4.45 12.01
CA ILE A 582 -23.54 -5.24 10.78
C ILE A 582 -22.19 -4.95 10.13
N ALA A 583 -21.52 -6.03 9.73
CA ALA A 583 -20.40 -5.95 8.80
C ALA A 583 -20.77 -6.62 7.47
N VAL A 584 -20.31 -6.00 6.37
CA VAL A 584 -20.43 -6.54 5.01
C VAL A 584 -19.04 -6.64 4.40
N LEU A 585 -18.71 -7.79 3.85
CA LEU A 585 -17.42 -8.01 3.21
C LEU A 585 -17.57 -8.91 1.98
N PRO A 586 -16.84 -8.61 0.90
CA PRO A 586 -16.75 -9.49 -0.26
C PRO A 586 -16.18 -10.85 0.14
N LEU A 587 -16.71 -11.90 -0.45
CA LEU A 587 -16.22 -13.25 -0.24
C LEU A 587 -16.19 -14.01 -1.57
N GLN A 588 -15.10 -14.70 -1.80
CA GLN A 588 -14.97 -15.67 -2.88
C GLN A 588 -14.65 -17.03 -2.25
N ARG A 589 -15.39 -18.05 -2.64
CA ARG A 589 -15.19 -19.42 -2.17
C ARG A 589 -15.19 -20.35 -3.36
N TRP A 590 -14.25 -21.25 -3.37
CA TRP A 590 -14.16 -22.32 -4.35
C TRP A 590 -14.00 -23.65 -3.64
N SER A 591 -15.02 -24.50 -3.69
CA SER A 591 -14.96 -25.86 -3.15
C SER A 591 -15.08 -26.89 -4.27
N TRP A 592 -14.24 -27.93 -4.22
CA TRP A 592 -14.30 -29.05 -5.14
C TRP A 592 -14.71 -30.29 -4.39
N ASP A 593 -15.87 -30.87 -4.73
CA ASP A 593 -16.29 -32.16 -4.17
C ASP A 593 -15.75 -33.30 -5.03
N GLU A 594 -14.70 -33.96 -4.56
CA GLU A 594 -14.07 -35.11 -5.23
C GLU A 594 -15.02 -36.28 -5.48
N ARG A 595 -16.16 -36.36 -4.74
CA ARG A 595 -17.11 -37.46 -4.89
C ARG A 595 -18.11 -37.25 -6.01
N SER A 596 -18.50 -36.01 -6.23
CA SER A 596 -19.47 -35.63 -7.27
C SER A 596 -18.80 -35.16 -8.55
N ASP A 597 -17.47 -34.94 -8.55
CA ASP A 597 -16.70 -34.31 -9.64
C ASP A 597 -17.31 -32.92 -10.05
N LYS A 598 -17.79 -32.19 -9.05
CA LYS A 598 -18.40 -30.86 -9.22
C LYS A 598 -17.74 -29.87 -8.31
N GLY A 599 -17.45 -28.68 -8.85
CA GLY A 599 -17.07 -27.49 -8.09
C GLY A 599 -18.31 -26.67 -7.75
N GLU A 600 -18.38 -26.17 -6.53
CA GLU A 600 -19.30 -25.09 -6.18
C GLU A 600 -18.49 -23.82 -5.96
N SER A 601 -18.84 -22.76 -6.68
CA SER A 601 -18.23 -21.45 -6.52
C SER A 601 -19.25 -20.48 -5.93
N PHE A 602 -18.76 -19.64 -5.02
CA PHE A 602 -19.48 -18.48 -4.52
C PHE A 602 -18.65 -17.24 -4.81
N SER A 603 -19.26 -16.23 -5.42
CA SER A 603 -18.71 -14.89 -5.58
C SER A 603 -19.80 -13.90 -5.21
N GLY A 604 -19.57 -13.09 -4.17
CA GLY A 604 -20.57 -12.18 -3.66
C GLY A 604 -20.08 -11.46 -2.41
N ALA A 605 -21.02 -11.00 -1.57
CA ALA A 605 -20.73 -10.46 -0.24
C ALA A 605 -21.46 -11.25 0.83
N VAL A 606 -20.85 -11.37 2.00
CA VAL A 606 -21.50 -11.91 3.20
C VAL A 606 -21.85 -10.77 4.15
N VAL A 607 -23.04 -10.87 4.73
CA VAL A 607 -23.53 -9.95 5.75
C VAL A 607 -23.48 -10.68 7.08
N VAL A 608 -22.77 -10.10 8.05
CA VAL A 608 -22.59 -10.68 9.38
C VAL A 608 -22.98 -9.67 10.45
N THR A 609 -23.63 -10.14 11.52
CA THR A 609 -23.76 -9.36 12.75
C THR A 609 -22.58 -9.68 13.67
N ALA A 610 -21.98 -8.65 14.24
CA ALA A 610 -20.89 -8.78 15.19
C ALA A 610 -21.27 -8.13 16.52
N THR A 611 -21.32 -8.93 17.58
CA THR A 611 -21.58 -8.52 18.94
C THR A 611 -20.48 -9.06 19.85
N PRO A 612 -20.33 -8.55 21.10
CA PRO A 612 -19.36 -9.10 22.04
C PRO A 612 -19.45 -10.63 22.21
N ASN A 613 -20.64 -11.19 22.10
CA ASN A 613 -20.86 -12.60 22.39
C ASN A 613 -20.92 -13.50 21.15
N ARG A 614 -21.04 -12.92 19.96
CA ARG A 614 -21.28 -13.72 18.76
C ARG A 614 -21.04 -12.95 17.47
N VAL A 615 -20.29 -13.59 16.56
CA VAL A 615 -20.33 -13.28 15.12
C VAL A 615 -21.24 -14.30 14.44
N LYS A 616 -22.16 -13.83 13.61
CA LYS A 616 -23.10 -14.70 12.91
C LYS A 616 -23.38 -14.15 11.52
N GLN A 617 -23.25 -14.99 10.50
CA GLN A 617 -23.76 -14.70 9.18
C GLN A 617 -25.29 -14.56 9.22
N VAL A 618 -25.80 -13.48 8.65
CA VAL A 618 -27.23 -13.19 8.54
C VAL A 618 -27.72 -13.33 7.11
N GLY A 619 -26.85 -13.18 6.12
CA GLY A 619 -27.18 -13.40 4.72
C GLY A 619 -26.00 -13.37 3.78
N GLU A 620 -26.30 -13.58 2.51
CA GLU A 620 -25.39 -13.48 1.38
C GLU A 620 -26.03 -12.64 0.30
N ILE A 621 -25.21 -11.84 -0.40
CA ILE A 621 -25.64 -11.03 -1.54
C ILE A 621 -24.83 -11.49 -2.75
N LYS A 622 -25.52 -11.69 -3.88
CA LYS A 622 -24.91 -12.04 -5.16
C LYS A 622 -25.45 -11.12 -6.22
N HIS A 623 -24.57 -10.61 -7.04
CA HIS A 623 -25.02 -9.91 -8.26
C HIS A 623 -25.55 -10.91 -9.29
N PRO A 624 -26.43 -10.50 -10.21
CA PRO A 624 -26.88 -11.37 -11.29
C PRO A 624 -25.71 -12.00 -12.05
N SER A 625 -25.87 -13.26 -12.43
CA SER A 625 -24.83 -13.97 -13.18
C SER A 625 -24.67 -13.39 -14.58
N VAL A 626 -23.43 -13.31 -15.04
CA VAL A 626 -23.05 -12.90 -16.37
C VAL A 626 -22.69 -14.15 -17.16
N GLY A 627 -23.55 -14.56 -18.09
CA GLY A 627 -23.27 -15.64 -19.04
C GLY A 627 -22.98 -15.05 -20.40
N SER A 628 -21.92 -15.50 -21.09
CA SER A 628 -21.80 -15.21 -22.50
C SER A 628 -22.80 -16.06 -23.25
N SER A 629 -23.86 -15.45 -23.77
CA SER A 629 -24.84 -16.12 -24.64
C SER A 629 -24.21 -16.68 -25.94
N GLU A 630 -22.93 -16.43 -26.17
CA GLU A 630 -22.17 -16.85 -27.35
C GLU A 630 -21.27 -18.07 -27.12
N CYS A 631 -21.13 -18.56 -25.86
CA CYS A 631 -20.29 -19.70 -25.53
C CYS A 631 -21.14 -20.88 -25.04
N GLU A 632 -21.35 -21.88 -25.90
CA GLU A 632 -22.04 -23.13 -25.53
C GLU A 632 -21.13 -23.94 -24.60
N GLY A 633 -21.44 -23.95 -23.28
CA GLY A 633 -20.69 -24.68 -22.25
C GLY A 633 -19.80 -23.81 -21.35
N CYS A 634 -19.87 -22.46 -21.45
CA CYS A 634 -19.27 -21.59 -20.43
C CYS A 634 -20.16 -21.56 -19.18
N GLU A 635 -19.51 -21.71 -18.02
CA GLU A 635 -20.21 -21.61 -16.74
C GLU A 635 -20.64 -20.14 -16.52
N GLU A 636 -21.87 -19.95 -16.05
CA GLU A 636 -22.32 -18.65 -15.56
C GLU A 636 -21.54 -18.31 -14.29
N TRP A 637 -21.01 -17.09 -14.20
CA TRP A 637 -20.30 -16.61 -13.03
C TRP A 637 -20.91 -15.30 -12.51
N ASN A 638 -20.89 -15.10 -11.19
CA ASN A 638 -21.30 -13.85 -10.59
C ASN A 638 -20.12 -12.88 -10.53
N ALA A 639 -20.33 -11.64 -10.98
CA ALA A 639 -19.29 -10.63 -10.87
C ALA A 639 -18.91 -10.41 -9.39
N PRO A 640 -17.61 -10.39 -9.04
CA PRO A 640 -17.19 -10.15 -7.68
C PRO A 640 -17.67 -8.80 -7.19
N ILE A 641 -18.31 -8.79 -6.02
CA ILE A 641 -18.60 -7.57 -5.29
C ILE A 641 -17.28 -7.05 -4.71
N ASN A 642 -17.02 -5.76 -4.87
CA ASN A 642 -15.77 -5.13 -4.41
C ASN A 642 -15.99 -3.99 -3.42
N ARG A 643 -17.21 -3.44 -3.37
CA ARG A 643 -17.59 -2.38 -2.41
C ARG A 643 -19.01 -2.61 -1.91
N SER A 644 -19.28 -2.02 -0.76
CA SER A 644 -20.63 -1.92 -0.18
C SER A 644 -20.78 -0.63 0.60
N MET A 645 -22.00 -0.07 0.63
CA MET A 645 -22.35 1.09 1.44
C MET A 645 -23.80 1.02 1.88
N VAL A 646 -24.13 1.76 2.94
CA VAL A 646 -25.51 1.91 3.44
C VAL A 646 -25.91 3.37 3.27
N ILE A 647 -27.11 3.59 2.74
CA ILE A 647 -27.80 4.89 2.74
C ILE A 647 -29.20 4.66 3.29
N GLY A 648 -29.52 5.24 4.45
CA GLY A 648 -30.78 5.00 5.15
C GLY A 648 -30.98 3.51 5.43
N GLY A 649 -32.08 2.95 4.97
CA GLY A 649 -32.41 1.52 5.11
C GLY A 649 -32.00 0.63 3.94
N THR A 650 -31.14 1.10 3.05
CA THR A 650 -30.73 0.39 1.83
C THR A 650 -29.24 0.06 1.86
N LEU A 651 -28.91 -1.21 1.62
CA LEU A 651 -27.56 -1.69 1.39
C LEU A 651 -27.29 -1.72 -0.12
N PHE A 652 -26.29 -0.98 -0.56
CA PHE A 652 -25.78 -0.97 -1.92
C PHE A 652 -24.52 -1.81 -2.00
N THR A 653 -24.45 -2.72 -2.97
CA THR A 653 -23.25 -3.50 -3.28
C THR A 653 -22.84 -3.26 -4.71
N PHE A 654 -21.52 -3.18 -4.95
CA PHE A 654 -20.93 -2.75 -6.22
C PHE A 654 -20.04 -3.83 -6.80
N SER A 655 -20.10 -4.01 -8.11
CA SER A 655 -19.18 -4.83 -8.91
C SER A 655 -18.88 -4.11 -10.22
N GLU A 656 -18.02 -4.67 -11.05
CA GLU A 656 -17.74 -4.16 -12.41
C GLU A 656 -18.97 -4.19 -13.34
N MET A 657 -20.05 -4.89 -12.97
CA MET A 657 -21.23 -5.07 -13.84
C MET A 657 -22.40 -4.18 -13.47
N GLY A 658 -22.43 -3.66 -12.26
CA GLY A 658 -23.55 -2.85 -11.78
C GLY A 658 -23.62 -2.75 -10.27
N VAL A 659 -24.71 -2.16 -9.81
CA VAL A 659 -25.04 -1.93 -8.41
C VAL A 659 -26.32 -2.69 -8.06
N LEU A 660 -26.29 -3.41 -6.97
CA LEU A 660 -27.48 -4.01 -6.38
C LEU A 660 -27.88 -3.24 -5.11
N ALA A 661 -29.09 -2.70 -5.13
CA ALA A 661 -29.74 -2.13 -3.94
C ALA A 661 -30.56 -3.22 -3.27
N SER A 662 -30.34 -3.45 -1.99
CA SER A 662 -31.05 -4.44 -1.16
C SER A 662 -31.60 -3.77 0.10
N ASN A 663 -32.72 -4.27 0.63
CA ASN A 663 -33.21 -3.83 1.91
C ASN A 663 -32.22 -4.24 3.02
N LEU A 664 -31.78 -3.31 3.85
CA LEU A 664 -30.74 -3.57 4.86
C LEU A 664 -31.18 -4.60 5.92
N GLU A 665 -32.46 -4.63 6.31
CA GLU A 665 -32.98 -5.52 7.35
C GLU A 665 -33.26 -6.94 6.83
N THR A 666 -33.88 -7.04 5.63
CA THR A 666 -34.32 -8.34 5.08
C THR A 666 -33.36 -8.92 4.05
N LEU A 667 -32.48 -8.12 3.51
CA LEU A 667 -31.56 -8.41 2.39
C LEU A 667 -32.28 -8.78 1.07
N ASP A 668 -33.60 -8.46 0.97
CA ASP A 668 -34.35 -8.63 -0.28
C ASP A 668 -33.89 -7.60 -1.33
N ASP A 669 -33.77 -8.03 -2.56
CA ASP A 669 -33.39 -7.17 -3.69
C ASP A 669 -34.46 -6.10 -3.93
N ILE A 670 -34.04 -4.84 -4.00
CA ILE A 670 -34.90 -3.69 -4.36
C ILE A 670 -34.74 -3.39 -5.86
N ALA A 671 -33.51 -3.24 -6.33
CA ALA A 671 -33.21 -2.92 -7.70
C ALA A 671 -31.81 -3.40 -8.11
N TRP A 672 -31.70 -3.95 -9.32
CA TRP A 672 -30.43 -4.15 -10.01
C TRP A 672 -30.21 -3.04 -11.03
N ILE A 673 -29.08 -2.38 -10.98
CA ILE A 673 -28.73 -1.21 -11.80
C ILE A 673 -27.47 -1.58 -12.60
N PRO A 674 -27.60 -2.13 -13.81
CA PRO A 674 -26.47 -2.47 -14.66
C PRO A 674 -25.80 -1.20 -15.22
N TYR A 675 -24.48 -1.23 -15.44
CA TYR A 675 -23.73 -0.13 -16.04
C TYR A 675 -23.83 -0.08 -17.60
N SER A 676 -24.49 -1.03 -18.22
CA SER A 676 -24.67 -1.16 -19.69
C SER A 676 -26.04 -0.68 -20.14
#